data_ca2763e8958b4805892f2a68b2d4a044
#
_entry.id   ca2763e8958b4805892f2a68b2d4a044
#
_cell.length_a   1.000
_cell.length_b   1.000
_cell.length_c   1.000
_cell.angle_alpha   90.00
_cell.angle_beta   90.00
_cell.angle_gamma   90.00
#
_symmetry.space_group_name_H-M   'P 1'
#
loop_
_entity.id
_entity.type
_entity.pdbx_description
1 polymer ?
#
loop_
_entity_poly.entity_id
_entity_poly.type
_entity_poly.pdbx_seq_one_letter_code
_entity_poly.pdbx_strand_id
1 'polypeptide(L)'
;LSQNTLWLRDLRLTDLAQVGGKNASLGEMIGHLAGLGVSVPDGFATTADAFREFIAHNQLHERIYARLATLDVDDVATLARAGAEIRGWVTAAPLQPVLEHDVRAAYAELCAANGGGEVAVAVRSSATAEDLPDASFAGQQETFLNVAGADAVLQRIKEVFASLYNDRAIAYRVHQGFKHEDVFLSAGVQLMVRSDVGSSGVLFTLDTESGFRDVVFVTASYGLGENVVQGAVNPDEFYVYKPTLRAGKQAILRRTLGAKQIRMVYSDVPGERVRNEPTPAEQRARFSVSDDDVQELARQALIVEQHYGRPMDIEWAKDGVSGKLFVVQARPETVKSRAHATQIERYALGAHGEVLAEGRAIGHKIGSGIARVVRRLEDMARVQPGDVLVADMTDPDWEPVMKRAAAIVTNRGGRTCHAAIIARELGVPAVVGTGNALDAIEDGDEVTVSCAEGDTGYIYRGALPFERTVTDLGQMPPAPLKIMMNVANPERAFDFAMLPHQGIGLARLEMIIASHIGVHPKALLDYAGQDAATRARIDERMTGYASPVEFYVQRLAEGIATITAAAAPHPAIVRLSDFKSNEYANLIGGSRYEPHEENPMLGFRGASRYVDPSFRDAFALECRAVKRVREDMGLKNCWVMIPFVRTLDEGRKVLDVLATNGIRRGEDGLKVIMMCEVPSNALLADEFLDLFDGYSIGSNDMTQLTLGLDRDSSIVANLFDERDPAVKKLLSMAIQAARRKGKYVGICGQGPSDHPDLAVWLLQEGIESVSLNPDTVVDTWLRLAKARANGGTKA
;
A
#
# COMPACT_ATOMS: atom_id res chain seq x y z
N LEU A 1 -29.10 38.04 14.64
CA LEU A 1 -27.79 37.97 15.26
C LEU A 1 -27.09 36.78 14.65
N SER A 2 -25.99 37.00 13.93
CA SER A 2 -25.17 35.91 13.40
C SER A 2 -24.61 35.13 14.57
N GLN A 3 -24.74 33.83 14.53
CA GLN A 3 -24.18 32.96 15.55
C GLN A 3 -22.67 32.78 15.26
N ASN A 4 -21.80 33.24 16.19
CA ASN A 4 -20.34 33.21 15.98
C ASN A 4 -19.72 31.85 16.17
N THR A 5 -20.35 30.97 16.98
CA THR A 5 -19.89 29.60 17.25
C THR A 5 -21.02 28.60 17.05
N LEU A 6 -20.70 27.41 16.56
CA LEU A 6 -21.60 26.28 16.36
C LEU A 6 -20.97 25.01 16.93
N TRP A 7 -21.75 24.16 17.59
CA TRP A 7 -21.29 22.86 18.03
C TRP A 7 -21.09 21.88 16.88
N LEU A 8 -20.01 21.13 16.88
CA LEU A 8 -19.74 20.15 15.81
C LEU A 8 -20.90 19.13 15.68
N ARG A 9 -21.47 18.67 16.80
CA ARG A 9 -22.59 17.72 16.80
C ARG A 9 -23.87 18.23 16.10
N ASP A 10 -24.00 19.54 15.95
CA ASP A 10 -25.16 20.17 15.31
C ASP A 10 -24.93 20.43 13.80
N LEU A 11 -23.70 20.31 13.31
CA LEU A 11 -23.32 20.57 11.94
C LEU A 11 -23.59 19.38 11.02
N ARG A 12 -23.78 19.69 9.74
CA ARG A 12 -23.97 18.74 8.65
C ARG A 12 -23.16 19.20 7.42
N LEU A 13 -23.04 18.33 6.42
CA LEU A 13 -22.38 18.69 5.15
C LEU A 13 -23.00 19.90 4.45
N THR A 14 -24.27 20.19 4.69
CA THR A 14 -24.96 21.37 4.19
C THR A 14 -24.42 22.70 4.76
N ASP A 15 -23.69 22.64 5.88
CA ASP A 15 -23.17 23.81 6.58
C ASP A 15 -21.76 24.22 6.12
N LEU A 16 -21.25 23.60 5.06
CA LEU A 16 -19.91 23.85 4.51
C LEU A 16 -19.62 25.34 4.30
N ALA A 17 -20.57 26.10 3.78
CA ALA A 17 -20.43 27.55 3.58
C ALA A 17 -20.30 28.35 4.88
N GLN A 18 -20.74 27.80 6.01
CA GLN A 18 -20.68 28.45 7.32
C GLN A 18 -19.45 28.10 8.13
N VAL A 19 -18.97 26.85 8.02
CA VAL A 19 -17.93 26.32 8.91
C VAL A 19 -16.75 25.64 8.18
N GLY A 20 -16.77 25.63 6.86
CA GLY A 20 -15.76 24.96 6.03
C GLY A 20 -15.91 23.44 5.99
N GLY A 21 -15.18 22.80 5.06
CA GLY A 21 -15.33 21.38 4.75
C GLY A 21 -14.98 20.44 5.90
N LYS A 22 -13.88 20.68 6.60
CA LYS A 22 -13.45 19.81 7.72
C LYS A 22 -14.46 19.79 8.87
N ASN A 23 -14.92 20.97 9.31
CA ASN A 23 -15.87 21.06 10.40
C ASN A 23 -17.24 20.50 10.03
N ALA A 24 -17.70 20.74 8.80
CA ALA A 24 -18.94 20.16 8.28
C ALA A 24 -18.86 18.63 8.24
N SER A 25 -17.74 18.06 7.78
CA SER A 25 -17.51 16.61 7.75
C SER A 25 -17.47 16.00 9.17
N LEU A 26 -16.80 16.63 10.13
CA LEU A 26 -16.81 16.19 11.53
C LEU A 26 -18.22 16.16 12.10
N GLY A 27 -19.01 17.22 11.87
CA GLY A 27 -20.39 17.29 12.32
C GLY A 27 -21.29 16.22 11.68
N GLU A 28 -21.12 15.98 10.40
CA GLU A 28 -21.82 14.91 9.66
C GLU A 28 -21.57 13.55 10.30
N MET A 29 -20.30 13.24 10.60
CA MET A 29 -19.93 11.97 11.22
C MET A 29 -20.45 11.84 12.66
N ILE A 30 -20.36 12.90 13.47
CA ILE A 30 -20.92 12.90 14.84
C ILE A 30 -22.43 12.66 14.79
N GLY A 31 -23.15 13.36 13.91
CA GLY A 31 -24.60 13.30 13.84
C GLY A 31 -25.16 11.99 13.29
N HIS A 32 -24.51 11.38 12.32
CA HIS A 32 -25.05 10.22 11.60
C HIS A 32 -24.33 8.89 11.89
N LEU A 33 -23.05 8.92 12.25
CA LEU A 33 -22.24 7.71 12.35
C LEU A 33 -21.93 7.28 13.78
N ALA A 34 -22.13 8.14 14.77
CA ALA A 34 -21.88 7.80 16.17
C ALA A 34 -22.72 6.58 16.62
N GLY A 35 -24.00 6.52 16.21
CA GLY A 35 -24.88 5.39 16.49
C GLY A 35 -24.51 4.09 15.77
N LEU A 36 -23.63 4.16 14.76
CA LEU A 36 -23.12 3.03 14.00
C LEU A 36 -21.75 2.55 14.49
N GLY A 37 -21.20 3.20 15.52
CA GLY A 37 -19.93 2.80 16.13
C GLY A 37 -18.72 3.64 15.74
N VAL A 38 -18.88 4.69 14.93
CA VAL A 38 -17.81 5.64 14.63
C VAL A 38 -17.72 6.68 15.74
N SER A 39 -16.59 6.74 16.43
CA SER A 39 -16.35 7.72 17.49
C SER A 39 -15.57 8.91 16.94
N VAL A 40 -16.10 10.12 17.17
CA VAL A 40 -15.47 11.38 16.75
C VAL A 40 -15.41 12.29 17.98
N PRO A 41 -14.26 12.92 18.29
CA PRO A 41 -14.18 13.88 19.39
C PRO A 41 -15.08 15.09 19.13
N ASP A 42 -15.84 15.49 20.12
CA ASP A 42 -16.73 16.66 20.02
C ASP A 42 -15.95 17.99 20.17
N GLY A 43 -16.62 19.09 19.89
CA GLY A 43 -16.05 20.42 19.93
C GLY A 43 -17.01 21.46 19.36
N PHE A 44 -16.50 22.61 19.02
CA PHE A 44 -17.24 23.67 18.36
C PHE A 44 -16.39 24.32 17.25
N ALA A 45 -17.04 25.11 16.42
CA ALA A 45 -16.40 25.85 15.34
C ALA A 45 -16.84 27.31 15.34
N THR A 46 -15.93 28.22 15.01
CA THR A 46 -16.32 29.59 14.66
C THR A 46 -16.94 29.59 13.27
N THR A 47 -17.80 30.57 12.96
CA THR A 47 -18.43 30.65 11.64
C THR A 47 -17.60 31.48 10.65
N ALA A 48 -17.81 31.27 9.36
CA ALA A 48 -17.25 32.11 8.30
C ALA A 48 -17.72 33.59 8.46
N ASP A 49 -18.92 33.82 8.95
CA ASP A 49 -19.42 35.14 9.24
C ASP A 49 -18.63 35.82 10.37
N ALA A 50 -18.26 35.06 11.42
CA ALA A 50 -17.40 35.57 12.48
C ALA A 50 -16.03 36.03 11.94
N PHE A 51 -15.47 35.30 10.98
CA PHE A 51 -14.24 35.70 10.29
C PHE A 51 -14.44 36.98 9.45
N ARG A 52 -15.54 37.07 8.67
CA ARG A 52 -15.85 38.28 7.89
C ARG A 52 -16.00 39.50 8.78
N GLU A 53 -16.76 39.34 9.88
CA GLU A 53 -16.97 40.40 10.87
C GLU A 53 -15.65 40.82 11.56
N PHE A 54 -14.73 39.85 11.83
CA PHE A 54 -13.41 40.15 12.36
C PHE A 54 -12.59 41.03 11.43
N ILE A 55 -12.56 40.69 10.13
CA ILE A 55 -11.85 41.46 9.12
C ILE A 55 -12.46 42.87 8.96
N ALA A 56 -13.79 42.98 8.96
CA ALA A 56 -14.51 44.24 8.82
C ALA A 56 -14.35 45.13 10.07
N HIS A 57 -14.49 44.56 11.28
CA HIS A 57 -14.34 45.28 12.55
C HIS A 57 -12.99 45.99 12.67
N ASN A 58 -11.93 45.32 12.16
CA ASN A 58 -10.56 45.84 12.19
C ASN A 58 -10.17 46.63 10.93
N GLN A 59 -11.09 46.87 10.00
CA GLN A 59 -10.87 47.61 8.77
C GLN A 59 -9.71 47.02 7.91
N LEU A 60 -9.55 45.72 7.96
CA LEU A 60 -8.45 45.03 7.28
C LEU A 60 -8.73 44.72 5.78
N HIS A 61 -10.00 44.73 5.38
CA HIS A 61 -10.44 44.31 4.05
C HIS A 61 -9.68 45.03 2.92
N GLU A 62 -9.78 46.36 2.88
CA GLU A 62 -9.15 47.16 1.80
C GLU A 62 -7.62 47.01 1.81
N ARG A 63 -7.02 46.98 3.00
CA ARG A 63 -5.58 46.85 3.18
C ARG A 63 -5.03 45.52 2.69
N ILE A 64 -5.71 44.43 3.00
CA ILE A 64 -5.32 43.06 2.57
C ILE A 64 -5.45 42.95 1.05
N TYR A 65 -6.59 43.30 0.50
CA TYR A 65 -6.82 43.08 -0.94
C TYR A 65 -5.99 44.03 -1.81
N ALA A 66 -5.72 45.25 -1.40
CA ALA A 66 -4.78 46.15 -2.08
C ALA A 66 -3.36 45.52 -2.11
N ARG A 67 -2.94 44.83 -1.04
CA ARG A 67 -1.62 44.18 -0.98
C ARG A 67 -1.55 42.94 -1.89
N LEU A 68 -2.63 42.18 -1.95
CA LEU A 68 -2.73 40.98 -2.79
C LEU A 68 -2.91 41.28 -4.27
N ALA A 69 -3.58 42.35 -4.63
CA ALA A 69 -3.89 42.73 -6.03
C ALA A 69 -2.65 42.97 -6.89
N THR A 70 -1.53 43.33 -6.29
CA THR A 70 -0.27 43.65 -6.98
C THR A 70 0.79 42.60 -6.82
N LEU A 71 0.42 41.45 -6.24
CA LEU A 71 1.35 40.40 -5.88
C LEU A 71 1.58 39.41 -7.02
N ASP A 72 2.85 39.24 -7.41
CA ASP A 72 3.28 38.13 -8.22
C ASP A 72 3.54 36.92 -7.30
N VAL A 73 2.70 35.88 -7.36
CA VAL A 73 2.80 34.69 -6.50
C VAL A 73 3.94 33.75 -6.92
N ASP A 74 4.51 33.94 -8.11
CA ASP A 74 5.65 33.16 -8.58
C ASP A 74 6.99 33.74 -8.08
N ASP A 75 7.01 35.01 -7.64
CA ASP A 75 8.13 35.61 -6.89
C ASP A 75 8.03 35.24 -5.39
N VAL A 76 8.69 34.13 -5.02
CA VAL A 76 8.69 33.57 -3.67
C VAL A 76 9.06 34.59 -2.60
N ALA A 77 10.04 35.48 -2.85
CA ALA A 77 10.50 36.46 -1.89
C ALA A 77 9.45 37.57 -1.65
N THR A 78 8.78 38.00 -2.69
CA THR A 78 7.71 39.01 -2.61
C THR A 78 6.45 38.41 -1.97
N LEU A 79 6.12 37.15 -2.32
CA LEU A 79 5.03 36.38 -1.71
C LEU A 79 5.25 36.26 -0.20
N ALA A 80 6.43 35.81 0.25
CA ALA A 80 6.77 35.64 1.65
C ALA A 80 6.64 36.94 2.46
N ARG A 81 7.12 38.05 1.91
CA ARG A 81 6.97 39.38 2.57
C ARG A 81 5.50 39.81 2.67
N ALA A 82 4.74 39.69 1.59
CA ALA A 82 3.33 40.03 1.59
C ALA A 82 2.51 39.17 2.57
N GLY A 83 2.74 37.84 2.55
CA GLY A 83 2.12 36.92 3.48
C GLY A 83 2.42 37.27 4.95
N ALA A 84 3.70 37.51 5.28
CA ALA A 84 4.11 37.89 6.63
C ALA A 84 3.50 39.21 7.09
N GLU A 85 3.43 40.22 6.24
CA GLU A 85 2.78 41.51 6.55
C GLU A 85 1.31 41.32 6.88
N ILE A 86 0.56 40.59 6.03
CA ILE A 86 -0.87 40.39 6.22
C ILE A 86 -1.13 39.56 7.49
N ARG A 87 -0.40 38.47 7.69
CA ARG A 87 -0.50 37.69 8.94
C ARG A 87 -0.22 38.51 10.17
N GLY A 88 0.77 39.39 10.10
CA GLY A 88 1.06 40.33 11.18
C GLY A 88 -0.11 41.28 11.51
N TRP A 89 -0.81 41.78 10.50
CA TRP A 89 -2.00 42.64 10.73
C TRP A 89 -3.14 41.86 11.36
N VAL A 90 -3.39 40.61 10.90
CA VAL A 90 -4.47 39.77 11.43
C VAL A 90 -4.20 39.36 12.89
N THR A 91 -2.97 38.92 13.19
CA THR A 91 -2.63 38.48 14.56
C THR A 91 -2.56 39.63 15.56
N ALA A 92 -2.20 40.84 15.14
CA ALA A 92 -2.20 42.04 16.00
C ALA A 92 -3.60 42.60 16.27
N ALA A 93 -4.58 42.29 15.40
CA ALA A 93 -5.93 42.80 15.51
C ALA A 93 -6.67 42.20 16.70
N PRO A 94 -7.47 42.99 17.48
CA PRO A 94 -8.31 42.44 18.54
C PRO A 94 -9.49 41.65 17.99
N LEU A 95 -9.88 40.58 18.67
CA LEU A 95 -11.16 39.93 18.38
C LEU A 95 -12.34 40.85 18.73
N GLN A 96 -13.42 40.75 17.97
CA GLN A 96 -14.64 41.46 18.35
C GLN A 96 -15.20 40.91 19.68
N PRO A 97 -15.70 41.78 20.59
CA PRO A 97 -16.11 41.37 21.93
C PRO A 97 -17.16 40.26 21.96
N VAL A 98 -18.05 40.20 20.97
CA VAL A 98 -19.09 39.17 20.87
C VAL A 98 -18.47 37.81 20.54
N LEU A 99 -17.55 37.74 19.59
CA LEU A 99 -16.84 36.49 19.23
C LEU A 99 -16.02 35.98 20.42
N GLU A 100 -15.30 36.90 21.12
CA GLU A 100 -14.54 36.54 22.31
C GLU A 100 -15.44 35.95 23.41
N HIS A 101 -16.59 36.58 23.67
CA HIS A 101 -17.57 36.05 24.62
C HIS A 101 -18.08 34.67 24.23
N ASP A 102 -18.50 34.47 22.98
CA ASP A 102 -19.08 33.24 22.51
C ASP A 102 -18.07 32.08 22.55
N VAL A 103 -16.80 32.33 22.17
CA VAL A 103 -15.74 31.33 22.27
C VAL A 103 -15.43 30.93 23.71
N ARG A 104 -15.38 31.92 24.65
CA ARG A 104 -15.17 31.62 26.06
C ARG A 104 -16.31 30.79 26.64
N ALA A 105 -17.55 31.11 26.30
CA ALA A 105 -18.73 30.36 26.75
C ALA A 105 -18.73 28.94 26.22
N ALA A 106 -18.45 28.74 24.89
CA ALA A 106 -18.39 27.42 24.28
C ALA A 106 -17.25 26.56 24.86
N TYR A 107 -16.08 27.14 25.08
CA TYR A 107 -14.96 26.43 25.72
C TYR A 107 -15.27 26.05 27.17
N ALA A 108 -15.88 26.95 27.95
CA ALA A 108 -16.28 26.64 29.31
C ALA A 108 -17.31 25.49 29.37
N GLU A 109 -18.29 25.49 28.46
CA GLU A 109 -19.26 24.39 28.33
C GLU A 109 -18.57 23.06 27.96
N LEU A 110 -17.60 23.09 27.02
CA LEU A 110 -16.81 21.92 26.62
C LEU A 110 -16.02 21.37 27.83
N CYS A 111 -15.41 22.24 28.62
CA CYS A 111 -14.72 21.87 29.85
C CYS A 111 -15.66 21.22 30.88
N ALA A 112 -16.81 21.81 31.09
CA ALA A 112 -17.82 21.32 32.05
C ALA A 112 -18.33 19.91 31.65
N ALA A 113 -18.55 19.68 30.37
CA ALA A 113 -18.97 18.40 29.83
C ALA A 113 -17.89 17.29 29.94
N ASN A 114 -16.61 17.65 30.13
CA ASN A 114 -15.48 16.74 30.17
C ASN A 114 -14.72 16.75 31.53
N GLY A 115 -15.44 16.90 32.65
CA GLY A 115 -14.90 16.75 34.01
C GLY A 115 -14.60 18.07 34.73
N GLY A 116 -14.89 19.23 34.14
CA GLY A 116 -14.89 20.55 34.77
C GLY A 116 -13.53 21.23 34.92
N GLY A 117 -12.45 20.62 34.47
CA GLY A 117 -11.12 21.22 34.36
C GLY A 117 -10.87 21.78 32.94
N GLU A 118 -9.78 22.54 32.77
CA GLU A 118 -9.34 22.95 31.44
C GLU A 118 -9.00 21.72 30.59
N VAL A 119 -9.70 21.54 29.47
CA VAL A 119 -9.47 20.43 28.55
C VAL A 119 -8.50 20.84 27.44
N ALA A 120 -7.66 19.90 27.01
CA ALA A 120 -6.82 20.09 25.84
C ALA A 120 -7.65 19.97 24.57
N VAL A 121 -7.45 20.91 23.65
CA VAL A 121 -8.12 20.93 22.34
C VAL A 121 -7.12 21.11 21.22
N ALA A 122 -7.51 20.65 20.03
CA ALA A 122 -6.88 21.03 18.76
C ALA A 122 -7.64 22.22 18.19
N VAL A 123 -6.92 23.27 17.78
CA VAL A 123 -7.51 24.41 17.07
C VAL A 123 -7.07 24.32 15.62
N ARG A 124 -8.01 24.11 14.71
CA ARG A 124 -7.76 23.73 13.32
C ARG A 124 -8.47 24.66 12.34
N SER A 125 -7.83 24.95 11.22
CA SER A 125 -8.47 25.67 10.11
C SER A 125 -9.44 24.78 9.35
N SER A 126 -10.53 25.38 8.88
CA SER A 126 -11.51 24.81 7.97
C SER A 126 -11.98 25.89 6.99
N ALA A 127 -11.54 25.83 5.75
CA ALA A 127 -11.87 26.81 4.74
C ALA A 127 -13.17 26.46 4.01
N THR A 128 -13.91 27.50 3.59
CA THR A 128 -15.16 27.31 2.82
C THR A 128 -14.92 26.79 1.40
N ALA A 129 -13.70 26.89 0.89
CA ALA A 129 -13.28 26.34 -0.40
C ALA A 129 -12.45 25.04 -0.25
N GLU A 130 -12.37 24.48 0.95
CA GLU A 130 -11.62 23.25 1.24
C GLU A 130 -12.49 22.02 0.99
N ASP A 131 -11.86 20.93 0.52
CA ASP A 131 -12.51 19.64 0.25
C ASP A 131 -13.64 19.71 -0.79
N LEU A 132 -13.52 20.63 -1.75
CA LEU A 132 -14.39 20.64 -2.91
C LEU A 132 -14.07 19.42 -3.81
N PRO A 133 -15.07 18.91 -4.57
CA PRO A 133 -14.87 17.74 -5.45
C PRO A 133 -13.71 17.86 -6.41
N ASP A 134 -13.32 19.08 -6.78
CA ASP A 134 -12.33 19.37 -7.81
C ASP A 134 -11.07 20.11 -7.30
N ALA A 135 -10.99 20.43 -6.01
CA ALA A 135 -9.85 21.14 -5.45
C ALA A 135 -9.60 20.72 -3.99
N SER A 136 -8.36 20.31 -3.70
CA SER A 136 -7.93 19.96 -2.36
C SER A 136 -7.01 21.02 -1.78
N PHE A 137 -7.41 21.63 -0.68
CA PHE A 137 -6.60 22.57 0.12
C PHE A 137 -5.70 21.85 1.13
N ALA A 138 -5.38 20.58 0.90
CA ALA A 138 -4.66 19.76 1.86
C ALA A 138 -3.33 20.37 2.28
N GLY A 139 -3.10 20.44 3.59
CA GLY A 139 -1.82 20.85 4.18
C GLY A 139 -1.47 22.33 4.08
N GLN A 140 -2.40 23.20 3.66
CA GLN A 140 -2.09 24.62 3.40
C GLN A 140 -2.35 25.55 4.57
N GLN A 141 -2.89 25.04 5.68
CA GLN A 141 -3.36 25.82 6.81
C GLN A 141 -2.91 25.21 8.15
N GLU A 142 -3.01 26.01 9.22
CA GLU A 142 -2.43 25.67 10.51
C GLU A 142 -3.34 24.79 11.37
N THR A 143 -2.69 23.94 12.17
CA THR A 143 -3.31 23.17 13.25
C THR A 143 -2.48 23.34 14.51
N PHE A 144 -3.11 23.68 15.62
CA PHE A 144 -2.47 23.85 16.93
C PHE A 144 -2.97 22.77 17.87
N LEU A 145 -2.07 21.92 18.32
CA LEU A 145 -2.36 20.78 19.18
C LEU A 145 -2.15 21.15 20.68
N ASN A 146 -2.80 20.40 21.56
CA ASN A 146 -2.67 20.54 23.01
C ASN A 146 -2.83 21.99 23.50
N VAL A 147 -3.89 22.65 23.05
CA VAL A 147 -4.25 24.00 23.46
C VAL A 147 -5.17 23.93 24.69
N ALA A 148 -4.81 24.52 25.80
CA ALA A 148 -5.63 24.56 27.00
C ALA A 148 -5.76 26.01 27.55
N GLY A 149 -6.93 26.32 28.07
CA GLY A 149 -7.29 27.67 28.58
C GLY A 149 -7.93 28.56 27.50
N ALA A 150 -8.96 29.30 27.90
CA ALA A 150 -9.76 30.12 27.01
C ALA A 150 -8.93 31.21 26.28
N ASP A 151 -7.96 31.83 26.94
CA ASP A 151 -7.09 32.85 26.34
C ASP A 151 -6.19 32.25 25.26
N ALA A 152 -5.66 31.04 25.50
CA ALA A 152 -4.86 30.32 24.54
C ALA A 152 -5.70 29.91 23.32
N VAL A 153 -6.94 29.44 23.52
CA VAL A 153 -7.87 29.09 22.42
C VAL A 153 -8.15 30.31 21.54
N LEU A 154 -8.45 31.47 22.16
CA LEU A 154 -8.69 32.73 21.45
C LEU A 154 -7.47 33.15 20.61
N GLN A 155 -6.27 33.07 21.19
CA GLN A 155 -5.04 33.38 20.47
C GLN A 155 -4.84 32.47 19.27
N ARG A 156 -5.10 31.15 19.41
CA ARG A 156 -4.96 30.20 18.30
C ARG A 156 -6.04 30.38 17.22
N ILE A 157 -7.23 30.80 17.59
CA ILE A 157 -8.27 31.19 16.61
C ILE A 157 -7.78 32.34 15.71
N LYS A 158 -7.15 33.38 16.30
CA LYS A 158 -6.54 34.45 15.48
C LYS A 158 -5.44 33.97 14.55
N GLU A 159 -4.59 33.07 15.05
CA GLU A 159 -3.51 32.49 14.24
C GLU A 159 -4.07 31.60 13.11
N VAL A 160 -5.16 30.87 13.39
CA VAL A 160 -5.90 30.16 12.33
C VAL A 160 -6.45 31.16 11.30
N PHE A 161 -7.05 32.24 11.70
CA PHE A 161 -7.52 33.28 10.78
C PHE A 161 -6.38 33.83 9.92
N ALA A 162 -5.22 34.07 10.54
CA ALA A 162 -4.03 34.54 9.83
C ALA A 162 -3.51 33.50 8.80
N SER A 163 -3.71 32.20 9.05
CA SER A 163 -3.22 31.13 8.18
C SER A 163 -3.85 31.12 6.78
N LEU A 164 -5.00 31.79 6.58
CA LEU A 164 -5.56 32.02 5.25
C LEU A 164 -4.59 32.79 4.33
N TYR A 165 -3.68 33.52 4.92
CA TYR A 165 -2.67 34.33 4.26
C TYR A 165 -1.26 33.76 4.39
N ASN A 166 -1.14 32.45 4.61
CA ASN A 166 0.10 31.73 4.41
C ASN A 166 0.49 31.76 2.94
N ASP A 167 1.76 31.83 2.64
CA ASP A 167 2.30 31.99 1.29
C ASP A 167 1.74 30.95 0.31
N ARG A 168 1.71 29.69 0.73
CA ARG A 168 1.13 28.58 -0.03
C ARG A 168 -0.39 28.71 -0.26
N ALA A 169 -1.13 29.20 0.76
CA ALA A 169 -2.57 29.39 0.63
C ALA A 169 -2.91 30.54 -0.33
N ILE A 170 -2.10 31.60 -0.35
CA ILE A 170 -2.22 32.70 -1.30
C ILE A 170 -1.93 32.19 -2.73
N ALA A 171 -0.78 31.53 -2.92
CA ALA A 171 -0.38 30.99 -4.23
C ALA A 171 -1.40 30.00 -4.76
N TYR A 172 -1.88 29.07 -3.92
CA TYR A 172 -2.88 28.08 -4.31
C TYR A 172 -4.16 28.72 -4.85
N ARG A 173 -4.72 29.72 -4.12
CA ARG A 173 -5.93 30.42 -4.59
C ARG A 173 -5.74 31.06 -5.95
N VAL A 174 -4.60 31.70 -6.19
CA VAL A 174 -4.28 32.31 -7.48
C VAL A 174 -4.18 31.27 -8.58
N HIS A 175 -3.43 30.17 -8.34
CA HIS A 175 -3.25 29.12 -9.33
C HIS A 175 -4.55 28.36 -9.66
N GLN A 176 -5.47 28.23 -8.70
CA GLN A 176 -6.78 27.59 -8.90
C GLN A 176 -7.84 28.58 -9.39
N GLY A 177 -7.51 29.86 -9.55
CA GLY A 177 -8.46 30.89 -10.02
C GLY A 177 -9.50 31.33 -8.98
N PHE A 178 -9.28 31.01 -7.70
CA PHE A 178 -10.15 31.52 -6.63
C PHE A 178 -9.87 32.98 -6.34
N LYS A 179 -10.93 33.78 -6.19
CA LYS A 179 -10.79 35.16 -5.68
C LYS A 179 -10.50 35.09 -4.19
N HIS A 180 -9.54 35.90 -3.72
CA HIS A 180 -9.19 35.95 -2.30
C HIS A 180 -10.35 36.34 -1.40
N GLU A 181 -11.26 37.18 -1.90
CA GLU A 181 -12.43 37.71 -1.18
C GLU A 181 -13.59 36.72 -1.07
N ASP A 182 -13.56 35.60 -1.80
CA ASP A 182 -14.62 34.58 -1.80
C ASP A 182 -14.29 33.39 -0.89
N VAL A 183 -13.10 33.34 -0.30
CA VAL A 183 -12.64 32.26 0.56
C VAL A 183 -12.56 32.73 2.02
N PHE A 184 -13.29 32.04 2.89
CA PHE A 184 -13.39 32.35 4.30
C PHE A 184 -12.90 31.19 5.16
N LEU A 185 -12.54 31.47 6.42
CA LEU A 185 -12.11 30.49 7.38
C LEU A 185 -13.08 30.36 8.55
N SER A 186 -13.20 29.13 9.00
CA SER A 186 -13.69 28.73 10.29
C SER A 186 -12.55 28.12 11.10
N ALA A 187 -12.50 28.37 12.38
CA ALA A 187 -11.61 27.69 13.30
C ALA A 187 -12.39 26.61 14.05
N GLY A 188 -12.04 25.35 13.84
CA GLY A 188 -12.57 24.22 14.60
C GLY A 188 -11.80 24.06 15.91
N VAL A 189 -12.50 23.96 17.03
CA VAL A 189 -11.96 23.68 18.36
C VAL A 189 -12.46 22.31 18.78
N GLN A 190 -11.62 21.30 18.71
CA GLN A 190 -11.97 19.88 18.89
C GLN A 190 -11.21 19.29 20.08
N LEU A 191 -11.88 18.48 20.90
CA LEU A 191 -11.22 17.75 21.99
C LEU A 191 -10.04 16.92 21.48
N MET A 192 -8.92 17.02 22.20
CA MET A 192 -7.75 16.17 21.93
C MET A 192 -8.01 14.73 22.39
N VAL A 193 -7.63 13.79 21.56
CA VAL A 193 -7.50 12.37 21.94
C VAL A 193 -6.11 12.16 22.55
N ARG A 194 -6.00 11.45 23.65
CA ARG A 194 -4.74 11.19 24.36
C ARG A 194 -3.87 10.16 23.63
N SER A 195 -3.67 10.41 22.35
CA SER A 195 -2.75 9.59 21.53
C SER A 195 -1.28 9.90 21.81
N ASP A 196 -0.98 10.99 22.50
CA ASP A 196 0.36 11.28 23.04
C ASP A 196 0.92 10.12 23.88
N VAL A 197 0.06 9.38 24.58
CA VAL A 197 0.36 8.15 25.33
C VAL A 197 -0.24 6.89 24.68
N GLY A 198 -0.75 7.02 23.47
CA GLY A 198 -1.34 5.96 22.65
C GLY A 198 -0.69 5.88 21.28
N SER A 199 -1.51 5.82 20.25
CA SER A 199 -1.10 5.76 18.86
C SER A 199 -2.06 6.53 17.95
N SER A 200 -1.61 6.81 16.74
CA SER A 200 -2.39 7.54 15.74
C SER A 200 -1.91 7.19 14.34
N GLY A 201 -2.66 7.60 13.34
CA GLY A 201 -2.27 7.38 11.97
C GLY A 201 -3.29 7.88 10.96
N VAL A 202 -3.11 7.46 9.74
CA VAL A 202 -3.97 7.75 8.61
C VAL A 202 -4.40 6.43 7.99
N LEU A 203 -5.61 6.37 7.47
CA LEU A 203 -6.08 5.23 6.70
C LEU A 203 -6.81 5.67 5.43
N PHE A 204 -6.77 4.83 4.42
CA PHE A 204 -7.43 5.01 3.14
C PHE A 204 -8.32 3.82 2.85
N THR A 205 -9.52 4.06 2.31
CA THR A 205 -10.43 2.97 1.95
C THR A 205 -10.18 2.42 0.55
N LEU A 206 -8.95 2.51 0.08
CA LEU A 206 -8.40 1.86 -1.12
C LEU A 206 -6.88 1.74 -0.96
N ASP A 207 -6.24 0.97 -1.85
CA ASP A 207 -4.79 1.02 -1.96
C ASP A 207 -4.35 2.30 -2.69
N THR A 208 -3.53 3.09 -2.03
CA THR A 208 -3.09 4.40 -2.53
C THR A 208 -2.13 4.32 -3.73
N GLU A 209 -1.54 3.15 -4.00
CA GLU A 209 -0.64 2.94 -5.12
C GLU A 209 -1.37 2.47 -6.38
N SER A 210 -2.09 1.35 -6.28
CA SER A 210 -2.80 0.75 -7.41
C SER A 210 -4.20 1.31 -7.64
N GLY A 211 -4.84 1.83 -6.58
CA GLY A 211 -6.26 2.17 -6.58
C GLY A 211 -7.17 0.97 -6.35
N PHE A 212 -6.63 -0.18 -5.94
CA PHE A 212 -7.42 -1.37 -5.63
C PHE A 212 -8.41 -1.08 -4.50
N ARG A 213 -9.72 -1.32 -4.77
CA ARG A 213 -10.80 -0.82 -3.92
C ARG A 213 -11.21 -1.74 -2.78
N ASP A 214 -10.85 -3.02 -2.84
CA ASP A 214 -11.31 -4.00 -1.87
C ASP A 214 -10.43 -4.11 -0.62
N VAL A 215 -9.57 -3.11 -0.38
CA VAL A 215 -8.75 -3.02 0.82
C VAL A 215 -8.91 -1.68 1.53
N VAL A 216 -8.65 -1.70 2.85
CA VAL A 216 -8.35 -0.52 3.66
C VAL A 216 -6.87 -0.54 3.96
N PHE A 217 -6.17 0.53 3.61
CA PHE A 217 -4.76 0.74 3.93
C PHE A 217 -4.67 1.58 5.21
N VAL A 218 -4.02 1.05 6.24
CA VAL A 218 -3.90 1.68 7.56
C VAL A 218 -2.45 1.93 7.88
N THR A 219 -2.11 3.15 8.29
CA THR A 219 -0.82 3.46 8.89
C THR A 219 -0.98 3.74 10.38
N ALA A 220 0.03 3.41 11.18
CA ALA A 220 0.03 3.60 12.62
C ALA A 220 1.40 3.95 13.17
N SER A 221 1.46 4.88 14.13
CA SER A 221 2.67 5.20 14.90
C SER A 221 2.30 5.59 16.31
N TYR A 222 3.30 5.59 17.21
CA TYR A 222 3.11 6.10 18.57
C TYR A 222 3.02 7.62 18.59
N GLY A 223 2.25 8.16 19.52
CA GLY A 223 2.10 9.57 19.76
C GLY A 223 1.03 10.25 18.91
N LEU A 224 1.08 11.59 18.85
CA LEU A 224 0.17 12.41 18.09
C LEU A 224 0.38 12.24 16.58
N GLY A 225 -0.70 12.33 15.80
CA GLY A 225 -0.73 11.99 14.36
C GLY A 225 0.04 12.94 13.45
N GLU A 226 0.45 14.10 13.93
CA GLU A 226 1.12 15.10 13.11
C GLU A 226 2.40 14.57 12.46
N ASN A 227 3.21 13.75 13.17
CA ASN A 227 4.40 13.14 12.63
C ASN A 227 4.12 12.18 11.47
N VAL A 228 2.99 11.49 11.47
CA VAL A 228 2.58 10.61 10.36
C VAL A 228 2.15 11.44 9.16
N VAL A 229 1.32 12.45 9.38
CA VAL A 229 0.80 13.33 8.31
C VAL A 229 1.93 14.13 7.67
N GLN A 230 2.87 14.67 8.46
CA GLN A 230 4.04 15.40 7.94
C GLN A 230 5.13 14.50 7.35
N GLY A 231 5.05 13.19 7.56
CA GLY A 231 6.08 12.25 7.10
C GLY A 231 7.37 12.28 7.91
N ALA A 232 7.31 12.78 9.12
CA ALA A 232 8.47 12.82 10.02
C ALA A 232 8.82 11.43 10.61
N VAL A 233 7.97 10.45 10.44
CA VAL A 233 8.12 9.08 10.95
C VAL A 233 7.76 8.06 9.88
N ASN A 234 8.45 6.90 9.91
CA ASN A 234 8.08 5.74 9.12
C ASN A 234 7.13 4.87 9.94
N PRO A 235 5.82 4.88 9.65
CA PRO A 235 4.81 4.19 10.45
C PRO A 235 4.75 2.69 10.16
N ASP A 236 4.04 1.95 11.03
CA ASP A 236 3.55 0.62 10.70
C ASP A 236 2.50 0.72 9.60
N GLU A 237 2.41 -0.30 8.74
CA GLU A 237 1.46 -0.36 7.63
C GLU A 237 0.68 -1.67 7.66
N PHE A 238 -0.62 -1.59 7.36
CA PHE A 238 -1.53 -2.73 7.33
C PHE A 238 -2.46 -2.64 6.13
N TYR A 239 -2.74 -3.80 5.52
CA TYR A 239 -3.77 -3.95 4.51
C TYR A 239 -4.88 -4.85 5.03
N VAL A 240 -6.10 -4.36 5.03
CA VAL A 240 -7.28 -5.09 5.50
C VAL A 240 -8.24 -5.33 4.34
N TYR A 241 -8.60 -6.58 4.09
CA TYR A 241 -9.46 -6.97 2.99
C TYR A 241 -10.93 -6.81 3.34
N LYS A 242 -11.62 -5.92 2.65
CA LYS A 242 -13.01 -5.53 2.95
C LYS A 242 -14.01 -6.68 2.92
N PRO A 243 -14.00 -7.59 1.90
CA PRO A 243 -14.98 -8.68 1.83
C PRO A 243 -14.93 -9.61 3.04
N THR A 244 -13.75 -10.03 3.44
CA THR A 244 -13.60 -10.95 4.58
C THR A 244 -13.78 -10.25 5.93
N LEU A 245 -13.47 -8.96 6.03
CA LEU A 245 -13.80 -8.14 7.19
C LEU A 245 -15.32 -8.08 7.41
N ARG A 246 -16.10 -7.83 6.35
CA ARG A 246 -17.57 -7.86 6.40
C ARG A 246 -18.12 -9.24 6.81
N ALA A 247 -17.41 -10.31 6.45
CA ALA A 247 -17.75 -11.67 6.83
C ALA A 247 -17.31 -12.05 8.26
N GLY A 248 -16.74 -11.12 9.03
CA GLY A 248 -16.28 -11.37 10.40
C GLY A 248 -15.04 -12.26 10.52
N LYS A 249 -14.24 -12.34 9.44
CA LYS A 249 -13.00 -13.12 9.40
C LYS A 249 -11.78 -12.27 9.78
N GLN A 250 -10.63 -12.91 10.00
CA GLN A 250 -9.35 -12.23 10.12
C GLN A 250 -8.96 -11.64 8.76
N ALA A 251 -9.08 -10.33 8.63
CA ALA A 251 -9.03 -9.68 7.34
C ALA A 251 -7.70 -8.96 7.03
N ILE A 252 -6.73 -9.00 7.94
CA ILE A 252 -5.42 -8.37 7.72
C ILE A 252 -4.61 -9.24 6.75
N LEU A 253 -4.46 -8.75 5.53
CA LEU A 253 -3.71 -9.45 4.47
C LEU A 253 -2.20 -9.32 4.65
N ARG A 254 -1.74 -8.18 5.14
CA ARG A 254 -0.32 -7.87 5.24
C ARG A 254 -0.09 -6.81 6.31
N ARG A 255 1.05 -6.93 6.98
CA ARG A 255 1.55 -5.94 7.93
C ARG A 255 3.03 -5.69 7.72
N THR A 256 3.46 -4.45 7.90
CA THR A 256 4.86 -4.04 7.82
C THR A 256 5.20 -3.23 9.05
N LEU A 257 6.24 -3.64 9.75
CA LEU A 257 6.73 -2.93 10.93
C LEU A 257 7.51 -1.69 10.50
N GLY A 258 7.07 -0.52 10.93
CA GLY A 258 7.74 0.74 10.69
C GLY A 258 8.90 1.01 11.67
N ALA A 259 9.81 1.88 11.27
CA ALA A 259 10.95 2.25 12.13
C ALA A 259 10.52 3.07 13.35
N LYS A 260 9.48 3.87 13.25
CA LYS A 260 8.85 4.68 14.32
C LYS A 260 9.87 5.36 15.26
N GLN A 261 10.88 6.01 14.67
CA GLN A 261 12.05 6.51 15.42
C GLN A 261 11.70 7.57 16.45
N ILE A 262 10.71 8.41 16.14
CA ILE A 262 10.25 9.48 17.01
C ILE A 262 8.74 9.37 17.25
N ARG A 263 8.30 9.93 18.35
CA ARG A 263 6.89 10.14 18.67
C ARG A 263 6.65 11.54 19.18
N MET A 264 5.49 12.10 18.90
CA MET A 264 5.09 13.42 19.40
C MET A 264 4.23 13.24 20.67
N VAL A 265 4.64 13.89 21.73
CA VAL A 265 3.96 13.84 23.03
C VAL A 265 3.65 15.25 23.54
N TYR A 266 2.80 15.35 24.56
CA TYR A 266 2.61 16.61 25.26
C TYR A 266 3.92 17.02 25.96
N SER A 267 4.21 18.31 25.92
CA SER A 267 5.38 18.86 26.58
C SER A 267 5.04 19.41 27.99
N ASP A 268 5.90 19.11 28.95
CA ASP A 268 5.85 19.68 30.28
C ASP A 268 6.66 20.99 30.42
N VAL A 269 7.32 21.40 29.31
CA VAL A 269 8.13 22.62 29.29
C VAL A 269 7.24 23.86 29.14
N PRO A 270 7.34 24.85 30.04
CA PRO A 270 6.55 26.06 29.91
C PRO A 270 6.76 26.76 28.57
N GLY A 271 5.65 27.04 27.88
CA GLY A 271 5.64 27.67 26.56
C GLY A 271 5.73 26.69 25.37
N GLU A 272 6.09 25.45 25.61
CA GLU A 272 6.05 24.36 24.60
C GLU A 272 4.84 23.47 24.85
N ARG A 273 4.05 23.19 23.85
CA ARG A 273 2.80 22.39 23.98
C ARG A 273 2.98 20.93 23.67
N VAL A 274 3.73 20.65 22.62
CA VAL A 274 4.06 19.32 22.14
C VAL A 274 5.53 19.28 21.78
N ARG A 275 6.13 18.10 21.92
CA ARG A 275 7.53 17.88 21.52
C ARG A 275 7.70 16.51 20.89
N ASN A 276 8.72 16.42 20.04
CA ASN A 276 9.19 15.13 19.54
C ASN A 276 10.22 14.56 20.51
N GLU A 277 10.08 13.29 20.81
CA GLU A 277 11.04 12.51 21.59
C GLU A 277 11.36 11.17 20.90
N PRO A 278 12.53 10.56 21.13
CA PRO A 278 12.85 9.24 20.62
C PRO A 278 11.84 8.19 21.12
N THR A 279 11.37 7.35 20.23
CA THR A 279 10.55 6.20 20.63
C THR A 279 11.44 5.13 21.27
N PRO A 280 11.08 4.60 22.45
CA PRO A 280 11.84 3.53 23.10
C PRO A 280 12.04 2.32 22.21
N ALA A 281 13.24 1.71 22.25
CA ALA A 281 13.60 0.59 21.38
C ALA A 281 12.61 -0.59 21.45
N GLU A 282 12.11 -0.91 22.65
CA GLU A 282 11.11 -1.96 22.84
C GLU A 282 9.78 -1.66 22.13
N GLN A 283 9.36 -0.42 22.07
CA GLN A 283 8.16 0.00 21.35
C GLN A 283 8.39 -0.03 19.85
N ARG A 284 9.57 0.38 19.38
CA ARG A 284 9.92 0.31 17.96
C ARG A 284 9.93 -1.11 17.41
N ALA A 285 10.28 -2.08 18.25
CA ALA A 285 10.29 -3.50 17.89
C ALA A 285 8.90 -4.17 17.87
N ARG A 286 7.84 -3.43 18.17
CA ARG A 286 6.44 -3.91 18.18
C ARG A 286 5.56 -3.05 17.29
N PHE A 287 4.47 -3.61 16.81
CA PHE A 287 3.42 -2.82 16.16
C PHE A 287 2.78 -1.88 17.18
N SER A 288 2.48 -0.66 16.74
CA SER A 288 1.92 0.40 17.60
C SER A 288 0.43 0.22 17.90
N VAL A 289 -0.22 -0.71 17.22
CA VAL A 289 -1.62 -1.11 17.39
C VAL A 289 -1.76 -2.63 17.33
N SER A 290 -2.82 -3.16 17.95
CA SER A 290 -3.18 -4.57 17.86
C SER A 290 -3.94 -4.90 16.57
N ASP A 291 -4.00 -6.18 16.21
CA ASP A 291 -4.81 -6.66 15.08
C ASP A 291 -6.29 -6.30 15.24
N ASP A 292 -6.82 -6.36 16.46
CA ASP A 292 -8.20 -5.99 16.77
C ASP A 292 -8.43 -4.48 16.55
N ASP A 293 -7.48 -3.63 16.95
CA ASP A 293 -7.53 -2.20 16.66
C ASP A 293 -7.57 -1.92 15.15
N VAL A 294 -6.69 -2.58 14.39
CA VAL A 294 -6.62 -2.42 12.92
C VAL A 294 -7.93 -2.82 12.25
N GLN A 295 -8.49 -3.96 12.65
CA GLN A 295 -9.77 -4.42 12.10
C GLN A 295 -10.94 -3.53 12.51
N GLU A 296 -10.93 -3.01 13.74
CA GLU A 296 -11.96 -2.07 14.19
C GLU A 296 -11.86 -0.73 13.45
N LEU A 297 -10.67 -0.19 13.25
CA LEU A 297 -10.44 0.99 12.41
C LEU A 297 -10.96 0.77 10.99
N ALA A 298 -10.68 -0.39 10.42
CA ALA A 298 -11.16 -0.73 9.09
C ALA A 298 -12.71 -0.84 9.04
N ARG A 299 -13.37 -1.38 10.08
CA ARG A 299 -14.85 -1.40 10.16
C ARG A 299 -15.43 0.01 10.22
N GLN A 300 -14.87 0.88 11.05
CA GLN A 300 -15.28 2.29 11.11
C GLN A 300 -15.06 2.99 9.77
N ALA A 301 -13.94 2.75 9.11
CA ALA A 301 -13.65 3.28 7.79
C ALA A 301 -14.68 2.85 6.72
N LEU A 302 -15.13 1.59 6.76
CA LEU A 302 -16.19 1.11 5.87
C LEU A 302 -17.54 1.79 6.09
N ILE A 303 -17.87 2.09 7.35
CA ILE A 303 -19.09 2.85 7.69
C ILE A 303 -19.00 4.25 7.11
N VAL A 304 -17.85 4.91 7.26
CA VAL A 304 -17.59 6.24 6.69
C VAL A 304 -17.64 6.18 5.16
N GLU A 305 -16.94 5.25 4.51
CA GLU A 305 -16.95 5.07 3.06
C GLU A 305 -18.38 4.86 2.52
N GLN A 306 -19.15 4.02 3.19
CA GLN A 306 -20.54 3.74 2.79
C GLN A 306 -21.42 4.99 2.91
N HIS A 307 -21.25 5.78 3.96
CA HIS A 307 -22.01 7.00 4.16
C HIS A 307 -21.73 8.04 3.07
N TYR A 308 -20.44 8.26 2.76
CA TYR A 308 -20.02 9.23 1.74
C TYR A 308 -20.13 8.69 0.30
N GLY A 309 -20.29 7.39 0.11
CA GLY A 309 -20.46 6.73 -1.19
C GLY A 309 -19.20 6.77 -2.08
N ARG A 310 -18.03 6.97 -1.50
CA ARG A 310 -16.74 7.09 -2.21
C ARG A 310 -15.56 6.73 -1.33
N PRO A 311 -14.39 6.41 -1.90
CA PRO A 311 -13.17 6.20 -1.13
C PRO A 311 -12.80 7.40 -0.27
N MET A 312 -12.31 7.12 0.92
CA MET A 312 -12.03 8.11 1.96
C MET A 312 -10.57 8.07 2.42
N ASP A 313 -10.09 9.23 2.78
CA ASP A 313 -8.85 9.51 3.52
C ASP A 313 -9.25 9.91 4.94
N ILE A 314 -8.79 9.16 5.95
CA ILE A 314 -9.26 9.29 7.32
C ILE A 314 -8.07 9.37 8.28
N GLU A 315 -8.03 10.43 9.09
CA GLU A 315 -7.11 10.53 10.22
C GLU A 315 -7.77 9.91 11.46
N TRP A 316 -7.01 9.12 12.20
CA TRP A 316 -7.49 8.42 13.38
C TRP A 316 -6.52 8.53 14.56
N ALA A 317 -7.04 8.36 15.76
CA ALA A 317 -6.25 8.35 16.98
C ALA A 317 -6.80 7.32 17.98
N LYS A 318 -5.90 6.65 18.71
CA LYS A 318 -6.20 5.77 19.83
C LYS A 318 -5.83 6.48 21.13
N ASP A 319 -6.80 6.62 22.00
CA ASP A 319 -6.60 7.17 23.33
C ASP A 319 -5.83 6.13 24.19
N GLY A 320 -4.64 6.49 24.64
CA GLY A 320 -3.78 5.59 25.42
C GLY A 320 -4.25 5.37 26.86
N VAL A 321 -5.23 6.18 27.35
CA VAL A 321 -5.80 6.04 28.68
C VAL A 321 -7.03 5.13 28.66
N SER A 322 -7.96 5.38 27.75
CA SER A 322 -9.21 4.61 27.62
C SER A 322 -9.11 3.43 26.68
N GLY A 323 -8.11 3.40 25.81
CA GLY A 323 -7.97 2.41 24.72
C GLY A 323 -8.93 2.62 23.55
N LYS A 324 -9.77 3.66 23.58
CA LYS A 324 -10.79 3.90 22.57
C LYS A 324 -10.20 4.49 21.29
N LEU A 325 -10.73 4.05 20.15
CA LEU A 325 -10.38 4.54 18.83
C LEU A 325 -11.31 5.68 18.41
N PHE A 326 -10.74 6.70 17.77
CA PHE A 326 -11.46 7.86 17.27
C PHE A 326 -11.08 8.18 15.84
N VAL A 327 -12.06 8.56 15.04
CA VAL A 327 -11.86 9.27 13.78
C VAL A 327 -11.75 10.76 14.10
N VAL A 328 -10.64 11.37 13.71
CA VAL A 328 -10.38 12.80 14.02
C VAL A 328 -10.54 13.70 12.81
N GLN A 329 -10.51 13.16 11.61
CA GLN A 329 -10.84 13.83 10.36
C GLN A 329 -11.18 12.79 9.28
N ALA A 330 -12.09 13.12 8.36
CA ALA A 330 -12.35 12.32 7.17
C ALA A 330 -12.62 13.25 5.97
N ARG A 331 -12.05 12.88 4.82
CA ARG A 331 -12.26 13.58 3.55
C ARG A 331 -12.28 12.59 2.39
N PRO A 332 -12.92 12.93 1.25
CA PRO A 332 -12.84 12.10 0.06
C PRO A 332 -11.39 11.91 -0.40
N GLU A 333 -11.04 10.68 -0.78
CA GLU A 333 -9.80 10.41 -1.49
C GLU A 333 -9.95 10.92 -2.93
N THR A 334 -9.01 11.73 -3.42
CA THR A 334 -9.15 12.45 -4.70
C THR A 334 -8.15 12.04 -5.77
N VAL A 335 -7.08 11.36 -5.41
CA VAL A 335 -5.98 11.04 -6.34
C VAL A 335 -6.33 9.80 -7.18
N LYS A 336 -6.51 8.67 -6.51
CA LYS A 336 -6.78 7.39 -7.20
C LYS A 336 -8.24 7.15 -7.52
N SER A 337 -9.16 7.75 -6.75
CA SER A 337 -10.59 7.61 -7.03
C SER A 337 -11.02 8.26 -8.35
N ARG A 338 -10.29 9.26 -8.84
CA ARG A 338 -10.51 9.95 -10.12
C ARG A 338 -9.82 9.29 -11.31
N ALA A 339 -8.82 8.45 -11.08
CA ALA A 339 -8.13 7.75 -12.14
C ALA A 339 -9.11 6.79 -12.83
N HIS A 340 -9.67 7.20 -13.96
CA HIS A 340 -10.36 6.28 -14.87
C HIS A 340 -9.29 5.40 -15.49
N ALA A 341 -9.16 4.18 -14.97
CA ALA A 341 -8.17 3.21 -15.43
C ALA A 341 -8.57 2.60 -16.80
N THR A 342 -8.68 3.44 -17.83
CA THR A 342 -8.75 2.96 -19.21
C THR A 342 -7.37 2.77 -19.83
N GLN A 343 -6.34 3.36 -19.23
CA GLN A 343 -4.96 3.23 -19.69
C GLN A 343 -4.05 2.82 -18.55
N ILE A 344 -3.22 1.83 -18.80
CA ILE A 344 -2.19 1.39 -17.86
C ILE A 344 -0.83 1.75 -18.44
N GLU A 345 -0.06 2.53 -17.68
CA GLU A 345 1.35 2.78 -17.95
C GLU A 345 2.20 1.77 -17.18
N ARG A 346 3.16 1.19 -17.86
CA ARG A 346 4.15 0.30 -17.25
C ARG A 346 5.54 0.79 -17.54
N TYR A 347 6.39 0.65 -16.56
CA TYR A 347 7.80 0.95 -16.64
C TYR A 347 8.58 -0.33 -16.34
N ALA A 348 9.58 -0.63 -17.15
CA ALA A 348 10.48 -1.74 -16.96
C ALA A 348 11.92 -1.25 -17.05
N LEU A 349 12.71 -1.53 -16.03
CA LEU A 349 14.14 -1.21 -16.04
C LEU A 349 14.87 -2.17 -16.98
N GLY A 350 15.65 -1.63 -17.92
CA GLY A 350 16.39 -2.42 -18.90
C GLY A 350 17.68 -3.06 -18.35
N ALA A 351 18.22 -2.49 -17.26
CA ALA A 351 19.40 -2.98 -16.57
C ALA A 351 19.40 -2.52 -15.12
N HIS A 352 19.95 -3.31 -14.20
CA HIS A 352 20.17 -2.92 -12.81
C HIS A 352 21.58 -2.36 -12.66
N GLY A 353 21.72 -1.30 -11.86
CA GLY A 353 22.97 -0.65 -11.51
C GLY A 353 23.34 -0.81 -10.05
N GLU A 354 24.33 -0.04 -9.63
CA GLU A 354 24.70 0.08 -8.21
C GLU A 354 23.55 0.78 -7.45
N VAL A 355 23.03 0.13 -6.41
CA VAL A 355 22.01 0.71 -5.54
C VAL A 355 22.67 1.66 -4.55
N LEU A 356 22.33 2.93 -4.60
CA LEU A 356 22.79 3.97 -3.68
C LEU A 356 21.92 4.03 -2.42
N ALA A 357 20.63 3.94 -2.57
CA ALA A 357 19.66 3.95 -1.48
C ALA A 357 18.39 3.20 -1.89
N GLU A 358 17.63 2.77 -0.89
CA GLU A 358 16.32 2.14 -1.08
C GLU A 358 15.32 2.66 -0.05
N GLY A 359 14.04 2.62 -0.37
CA GLY A 359 12.96 3.06 0.51
C GLY A 359 11.60 2.60 0.02
N ARG A 360 10.54 3.26 0.47
CA ARG A 360 9.18 2.96 -0.01
C ARG A 360 8.93 3.58 -1.37
N ALA A 361 8.53 2.76 -2.33
CA ALA A 361 8.11 3.20 -3.65
C ALA A 361 6.76 3.94 -3.59
N ILE A 362 6.68 5.06 -4.27
CA ILE A 362 5.46 5.84 -4.48
C ILE A 362 5.19 5.91 -5.98
N GLY A 363 4.08 5.34 -6.40
CA GLY A 363 3.78 5.11 -7.81
C GLY A 363 4.55 3.92 -8.39
N HIS A 364 4.54 3.80 -9.72
CA HIS A 364 5.12 2.67 -10.46
C HIS A 364 6.04 3.13 -11.59
N LYS A 365 6.42 4.41 -11.58
CA LYS A 365 7.23 5.02 -12.62
C LYS A 365 8.71 4.91 -12.34
N ILE A 366 9.50 5.18 -13.36
CA ILE A 366 10.94 5.36 -13.29
C ILE A 366 11.25 6.78 -13.75
N GLY A 367 12.15 7.46 -13.05
CA GLY A 367 12.63 8.80 -13.43
C GLY A 367 14.14 8.86 -13.27
N SER A 368 14.82 9.49 -14.23
CA SER A 368 16.26 9.71 -14.21
C SER A 368 16.60 11.18 -14.31
N GLY A 369 17.65 11.60 -13.66
CA GLY A 369 18.12 12.99 -13.70
C GLY A 369 19.32 13.23 -12.80
N ILE A 370 19.71 14.49 -12.73
CA ILE A 370 20.81 14.92 -11.84
C ILE A 370 20.27 15.11 -10.42
N ALA A 371 20.87 14.45 -9.46
CA ALA A 371 20.50 14.58 -8.07
C ALA A 371 20.82 15.99 -7.54
N ARG A 372 19.82 16.61 -6.94
CA ARG A 372 19.97 17.87 -6.20
C ARG A 372 19.66 17.62 -4.73
N VAL A 373 20.73 17.62 -3.96
CA VAL A 373 20.64 17.43 -2.51
C VAL A 373 20.28 18.78 -1.88
N VAL A 374 19.04 18.88 -1.40
CA VAL A 374 18.47 20.10 -0.82
C VAL A 374 18.31 19.90 0.67
N ARG A 375 19.11 20.59 1.45
CA ARG A 375 19.09 20.53 2.92
C ARG A 375 18.34 21.70 3.57
N ARG A 376 18.16 22.79 2.83
CA ARG A 376 17.48 24.00 3.29
C ARG A 376 16.57 24.58 2.21
N LEU A 377 15.53 25.27 2.62
CA LEU A 377 14.58 25.92 1.70
C LEU A 377 15.27 26.88 0.71
N GLU A 378 16.33 27.55 1.15
CA GLU A 378 17.12 28.49 0.34
C GLU A 378 17.80 27.81 -0.86
N ASP A 379 18.12 26.51 -0.74
CA ASP A 379 18.78 25.74 -1.79
C ASP A 379 17.82 25.23 -2.88
N MET A 380 16.50 25.40 -2.70
CA MET A 380 15.49 24.91 -3.64
C MET A 380 15.61 25.53 -5.05
N ALA A 381 16.08 26.76 -5.14
CA ALA A 381 16.30 27.44 -6.41
C ALA A 381 17.31 26.72 -7.34
N ARG A 382 18.14 25.84 -6.79
CA ARG A 382 19.13 25.05 -7.54
C ARG A 382 18.50 23.91 -8.35
N VAL A 383 17.31 23.44 -7.99
CA VAL A 383 16.63 22.34 -8.67
C VAL A 383 16.08 22.82 -9.99
N GLN A 384 16.55 22.24 -11.07
CA GLN A 384 16.13 22.52 -12.43
C GLN A 384 15.07 21.49 -12.90
N PRO A 385 14.26 21.83 -13.92
CA PRO A 385 13.36 20.86 -14.53
C PRO A 385 14.11 19.60 -14.99
N GLY A 386 13.64 18.43 -14.56
CA GLY A 386 14.25 17.13 -14.86
C GLY A 386 15.30 16.65 -13.88
N ASP A 387 15.62 17.43 -12.86
CA ASP A 387 16.49 16.98 -11.76
C ASP A 387 15.76 16.00 -10.82
N VAL A 388 16.51 15.23 -10.07
CA VAL A 388 16.02 14.38 -8.98
C VAL A 388 16.18 15.14 -7.67
N LEU A 389 15.08 15.43 -7.01
CA LEU A 389 15.08 16.10 -5.71
C LEU A 389 15.44 15.10 -4.60
N VAL A 390 16.50 15.38 -3.84
CA VAL A 390 16.92 14.58 -2.67
C VAL A 390 16.86 15.45 -1.42
N ALA A 391 16.02 15.08 -0.45
CA ALA A 391 15.79 15.87 0.75
C ALA A 391 15.64 14.98 1.99
N ASP A 392 15.72 15.57 3.19
CA ASP A 392 15.42 14.85 4.43
C ASP A 392 13.94 14.50 4.53
N MET A 393 13.09 15.48 4.37
CA MET A 393 11.65 15.41 4.24
C MET A 393 11.15 16.63 3.45
N THR A 394 9.92 16.59 2.98
CA THR A 394 9.28 17.75 2.35
C THR A 394 8.07 18.19 3.13
N ASP A 395 7.77 19.45 3.05
CA ASP A 395 6.54 20.07 3.52
C ASP A 395 5.85 20.83 2.36
N PRO A 396 4.67 21.40 2.54
CA PRO A 396 3.95 22.07 1.46
C PRO A 396 4.70 23.21 0.75
N ASP A 397 5.69 23.83 1.40
CA ASP A 397 6.49 24.89 0.78
C ASP A 397 7.43 24.36 -0.31
N TRP A 398 7.63 23.04 -0.39
CA TRP A 398 8.45 22.37 -1.40
C TRP A 398 7.70 22.07 -2.71
N GLU A 399 6.38 22.24 -2.74
CA GLU A 399 5.56 21.91 -3.93
C GLU A 399 6.05 22.52 -5.24
N PRO A 400 6.49 23.82 -5.31
CA PRO A 400 6.98 24.41 -6.55
C PRO A 400 8.23 23.72 -7.11
N VAL A 401 9.07 23.18 -6.24
CA VAL A 401 10.28 22.42 -6.62
C VAL A 401 9.94 21.01 -7.02
N MET A 402 9.04 20.36 -6.29
CA MET A 402 8.58 19.01 -6.58
C MET A 402 7.93 18.91 -7.96
N LYS A 403 7.23 19.93 -8.41
CA LYS A 403 6.63 20.04 -9.76
C LYS A 403 7.65 19.98 -10.91
N ARG A 404 8.89 20.40 -10.67
CA ARG A 404 9.96 20.40 -11.67
C ARG A 404 10.76 19.11 -11.66
N ALA A 405 10.74 18.36 -10.60
CA ALA A 405 11.54 17.17 -10.41
C ALA A 405 11.12 16.02 -11.33
N ALA A 406 12.10 15.28 -11.86
CA ALA A 406 11.87 14.00 -12.56
C ALA A 406 11.56 12.85 -11.58
N ALA A 407 12.06 12.96 -10.36
CA ALA A 407 11.81 12.04 -9.25
C ALA A 407 12.08 12.72 -7.90
N ILE A 408 11.53 12.15 -6.82
CA ILE A 408 11.69 12.69 -5.47
C ILE A 408 12.23 11.58 -4.57
N VAL A 409 13.22 11.92 -3.74
CA VAL A 409 13.82 10.99 -2.77
C VAL A 409 13.87 11.67 -1.40
N THR A 410 13.36 10.98 -0.37
CA THR A 410 13.42 11.51 1.00
C THR A 410 13.99 10.48 1.99
N ASN A 411 14.74 10.97 2.98
CA ASN A 411 15.25 10.13 4.08
C ASN A 411 14.10 9.66 4.97
N ARG A 412 13.14 10.53 5.25
CA ARG A 412 12.02 10.26 6.15
C ARG A 412 10.70 10.25 5.41
N GLY A 413 9.73 9.55 5.98
CA GLY A 413 8.36 9.52 5.51
C GLY A 413 7.90 8.11 5.14
N GLY A 414 6.60 7.92 5.15
CA GLY A 414 5.88 6.74 4.67
C GLY A 414 4.97 7.10 3.50
N ARG A 415 4.13 6.15 3.10
CA ARG A 415 3.21 6.30 1.95
C ARG A 415 2.17 7.41 2.10
N THR A 416 2.00 7.92 3.29
CA THR A 416 1.01 8.97 3.63
C THR A 416 1.64 10.32 3.92
N CYS A 417 2.97 10.45 3.79
CA CYS A 417 3.66 11.71 4.00
C CYS A 417 3.40 12.72 2.88
N HIS A 418 3.69 13.98 3.13
CA HIS A 418 3.54 15.05 2.16
C HIS A 418 4.23 14.74 0.82
N ALA A 419 5.50 14.30 0.84
CA ALA A 419 6.23 13.92 -0.36
C ALA A 419 5.47 12.86 -1.19
N ALA A 420 4.91 11.85 -0.53
CA ALA A 420 4.17 10.78 -1.18
C ALA A 420 2.84 11.27 -1.80
N ILE A 421 2.11 12.12 -1.08
CA ILE A 421 0.83 12.67 -1.56
C ILE A 421 1.07 13.53 -2.79
N ILE A 422 2.00 14.48 -2.71
CA ILE A 422 2.29 15.39 -3.84
C ILE A 422 2.89 14.65 -5.03
N ALA A 423 3.76 13.66 -4.79
CA ALA A 423 4.31 12.83 -5.88
C ALA A 423 3.21 12.10 -6.67
N ARG A 424 2.18 11.57 -5.97
CA ARG A 424 1.01 10.96 -6.64
C ARG A 424 0.19 11.97 -7.43
N GLU A 425 -0.08 13.13 -6.84
CA GLU A 425 -0.82 14.21 -7.51
C GLU A 425 -0.11 14.70 -8.78
N LEU A 426 1.20 14.84 -8.72
CA LEU A 426 2.03 15.24 -9.84
C LEU A 426 2.31 14.11 -10.84
N GLY A 427 2.05 12.87 -10.47
CA GLY A 427 2.40 11.69 -11.27
C GLY A 427 3.91 11.47 -11.42
N VAL A 428 4.71 11.91 -10.44
CA VAL A 428 6.17 11.80 -10.38
C VAL A 428 6.56 10.61 -9.50
N PRO A 429 7.53 9.76 -9.88
CA PRO A 429 7.99 8.70 -8.99
C PRO A 429 8.67 9.26 -7.75
N ALA A 430 8.42 8.67 -6.60
CA ALA A 430 9.13 9.04 -5.40
C ALA A 430 9.54 7.81 -4.58
N VAL A 431 10.69 7.91 -3.91
CA VAL A 431 11.15 6.94 -2.93
C VAL A 431 11.30 7.64 -1.59
N VAL A 432 10.51 7.22 -0.62
CA VAL A 432 10.46 7.87 0.70
C VAL A 432 10.97 6.94 1.79
N GLY A 433 11.45 7.50 2.90
CA GLY A 433 11.90 6.72 4.05
C GLY A 433 13.20 5.93 3.81
N THR A 434 14.12 6.46 3.02
CA THR A 434 15.38 5.77 2.71
C THR A 434 16.34 5.69 3.90
N GLY A 435 16.25 6.65 4.81
CA GLY A 435 17.12 6.73 5.99
C GLY A 435 18.53 7.23 5.73
N ASN A 436 19.07 7.06 4.50
CA ASN A 436 20.47 7.34 4.18
C ASN A 436 20.70 8.07 2.85
N ALA A 437 19.68 8.44 2.11
CA ALA A 437 19.86 9.03 0.77
C ALA A 437 20.69 10.32 0.78
N LEU A 438 20.54 11.16 1.82
CA LEU A 438 21.33 12.40 1.95
C LEU A 438 22.84 12.17 2.15
N ASP A 439 23.23 10.99 2.59
CA ASP A 439 24.63 10.60 2.82
C ASP A 439 25.18 9.74 1.68
N ALA A 440 24.32 8.97 1.03
CA ALA A 440 24.68 8.03 -0.03
C ALA A 440 24.70 8.65 -1.43
N ILE A 441 23.97 9.76 -1.63
CA ILE A 441 23.86 10.46 -2.92
C ILE A 441 24.55 11.81 -2.82
N GLU A 442 25.49 12.06 -3.72
CA GLU A 442 26.18 13.35 -3.81
C GLU A 442 25.39 14.32 -4.71
N ASP A 443 25.47 15.63 -4.37
CA ASP A 443 24.87 16.66 -5.18
C ASP A 443 25.54 16.71 -6.56
N GLY A 444 24.78 16.54 -7.62
CA GLY A 444 25.28 16.47 -8.99
C GLY A 444 25.46 15.06 -9.55
N ASP A 445 25.25 14.02 -8.74
CA ASP A 445 25.22 12.64 -9.24
C ASP A 445 24.11 12.44 -10.28
N GLU A 446 24.39 11.71 -11.33
CA GLU A 446 23.35 11.20 -12.23
C GLU A 446 22.75 9.93 -11.63
N VAL A 447 21.43 9.91 -11.45
CA VAL A 447 20.74 8.80 -10.77
C VAL A 447 19.45 8.39 -11.50
N THR A 448 19.06 7.13 -11.31
CA THR A 448 17.77 6.59 -11.74
C THR A 448 16.98 6.15 -10.52
N VAL A 449 15.77 6.69 -10.37
CA VAL A 449 14.83 6.36 -9.30
C VAL A 449 13.77 5.41 -9.87
N SER A 450 13.77 4.17 -9.40
CA SER A 450 12.84 3.14 -9.86
C SER A 450 11.80 2.83 -8.78
N CYS A 451 10.53 3.02 -9.12
CA CYS A 451 9.38 2.57 -8.34
C CYS A 451 8.67 1.39 -9.04
N ALA A 452 9.27 0.78 -10.07
CA ALA A 452 8.65 -0.26 -10.88
C ALA A 452 8.86 -1.69 -10.37
N GLU A 453 9.57 -1.86 -9.25
CA GLU A 453 10.05 -3.18 -8.78
C GLU A 453 9.29 -3.71 -7.57
N GLY A 454 8.22 -3.08 -7.17
CA GLY A 454 7.37 -3.47 -6.04
C GLY A 454 7.24 -2.37 -4.99
N ASP A 455 7.04 -2.75 -3.73
CA ASP A 455 6.89 -1.80 -2.62
C ASP A 455 8.19 -1.08 -2.27
N THR A 456 9.33 -1.68 -2.62
CA THR A 456 10.65 -1.06 -2.43
C THR A 456 11.01 -0.27 -3.68
N GLY A 457 11.31 1.00 -3.50
CA GLY A 457 11.88 1.85 -4.52
C GLY A 457 13.40 1.90 -4.39
N TYR A 458 14.08 1.97 -5.51
CA TYR A 458 15.53 1.96 -5.58
C TYR A 458 16.06 3.22 -6.24
N ILE A 459 17.16 3.73 -5.73
CA ILE A 459 17.95 4.77 -6.35
C ILE A 459 19.23 4.15 -6.86
N TYR A 460 19.39 4.12 -8.17
CA TYR A 460 20.55 3.56 -8.86
C TYR A 460 21.49 4.66 -9.30
N ARG A 461 22.79 4.38 -9.29
CA ARG A 461 23.81 5.26 -9.86
C ARG A 461 23.70 5.28 -11.39
N GLY A 462 23.75 6.46 -11.98
CA GLY A 462 23.74 6.70 -13.42
C GLY A 462 22.33 6.72 -14.05
N ALA A 463 22.26 7.14 -15.31
CA ALA A 463 21.05 7.07 -16.13
C ALA A 463 20.89 5.67 -16.70
N LEU A 464 20.06 4.86 -16.10
CA LEU A 464 19.76 3.51 -16.57
C LEU A 464 18.66 3.54 -17.64
N PRO A 465 18.77 2.72 -18.69
CA PRO A 465 17.72 2.62 -19.70
C PRO A 465 16.48 1.96 -19.11
N PHE A 466 15.31 2.48 -19.45
CA PHE A 466 14.02 1.89 -19.10
C PHE A 466 13.00 2.05 -20.22
N GLU A 467 12.05 1.15 -20.29
CA GLU A 467 10.95 1.16 -21.25
C GLU A 467 9.65 1.65 -20.59
N ARG A 468 8.87 2.42 -21.30
CA ARG A 468 7.51 2.83 -20.94
C ARG A 468 6.52 2.27 -21.94
N THR A 469 5.58 1.45 -21.48
CA THR A 469 4.48 0.91 -22.28
C THR A 469 3.16 1.51 -21.81
N VAL A 470 2.34 2.01 -22.74
CA VAL A 470 0.98 2.50 -22.47
C VAL A 470 -0.02 1.56 -23.12
N THR A 471 -0.95 1.02 -22.33
CA THR A 471 -1.98 0.09 -22.80
C THR A 471 -3.37 0.63 -22.50
N ASP A 472 -4.25 0.66 -23.50
CA ASP A 472 -5.66 1.04 -23.36
C ASP A 472 -6.53 -0.20 -23.10
N LEU A 473 -7.22 -0.23 -21.97
CA LEU A 473 -8.11 -1.32 -21.55
C LEU A 473 -9.59 -1.08 -21.89
N GLY A 474 -9.93 0.06 -22.49
CA GLY A 474 -11.32 0.51 -22.64
C GLY A 474 -12.18 -0.36 -23.58
N GLN A 475 -11.58 -1.20 -24.42
CA GLN A 475 -12.30 -2.01 -25.41
C GLN A 475 -11.63 -3.38 -25.62
N MET A 476 -11.59 -4.19 -24.57
CA MET A 476 -11.07 -5.55 -24.67
C MET A 476 -12.12 -6.48 -25.27
N PRO A 477 -11.82 -7.24 -26.34
CA PRO A 477 -12.74 -8.25 -26.87
C PRO A 477 -12.90 -9.40 -25.87
N PRO A 478 -13.98 -10.21 -25.95
CA PRO A 478 -14.15 -11.37 -25.11
C PRO A 478 -12.95 -12.32 -25.18
N ALA A 479 -12.49 -12.79 -24.02
CA ALA A 479 -11.39 -13.76 -23.97
C ALA A 479 -11.83 -15.10 -24.57
N PRO A 480 -11.03 -15.71 -25.45
CA PRO A 480 -11.39 -16.99 -26.08
C PRO A 480 -11.19 -18.19 -25.15
N LEU A 481 -10.40 -18.03 -24.09
CA LEU A 481 -10.15 -18.97 -23.02
C LEU A 481 -9.86 -18.16 -21.74
N LYS A 482 -9.69 -18.83 -20.59
CA LYS A 482 -9.35 -18.14 -19.35
C LYS A 482 -7.91 -17.62 -19.37
N ILE A 483 -7.75 -16.32 -19.33
CA ILE A 483 -6.44 -15.67 -19.22
C ILE A 483 -6.19 -15.37 -17.76
N MET A 484 -5.16 -15.99 -17.22
CA MET A 484 -4.73 -15.88 -15.84
C MET A 484 -3.33 -15.26 -15.78
N MET A 485 -2.83 -14.99 -14.59
CA MET A 485 -1.51 -14.38 -14.41
C MET A 485 -0.60 -15.25 -13.56
N ASN A 486 0.71 -15.13 -13.81
CA ASN A 486 1.77 -15.61 -12.94
C ASN A 486 2.16 -14.48 -12.00
N VAL A 487 2.01 -14.68 -10.71
CA VAL A 487 2.34 -13.69 -9.69
C VAL A 487 3.27 -14.33 -8.66
N ALA A 488 4.46 -13.81 -8.53
CA ALA A 488 5.44 -14.27 -7.55
C ALA A 488 5.58 -13.29 -6.37
N ASN A 489 5.46 -11.99 -6.65
CA ASN A 489 5.61 -10.94 -5.63
C ASN A 489 4.24 -10.46 -5.12
N PRO A 490 3.89 -10.72 -3.84
CA PRO A 490 2.63 -10.25 -3.26
C PRO A 490 2.49 -8.72 -3.27
N GLU A 491 3.60 -7.99 -3.22
CA GLU A 491 3.60 -6.51 -3.20
C GLU A 491 3.03 -5.91 -4.49
N ARG A 492 3.15 -6.64 -5.62
CA ARG A 492 2.63 -6.23 -6.92
C ARG A 492 1.23 -6.78 -7.22
N ALA A 493 0.67 -7.59 -6.32
CA ALA A 493 -0.57 -8.30 -6.61
C ALA A 493 -1.75 -7.34 -6.88
N PHE A 494 -1.87 -6.25 -6.15
CA PHE A 494 -2.94 -5.28 -6.36
C PHE A 494 -2.79 -4.48 -7.66
N ASP A 495 -1.55 -4.18 -8.09
CA ASP A 495 -1.31 -3.60 -9.41
C ASP A 495 -1.79 -4.51 -10.52
N PHE A 496 -1.44 -5.79 -10.39
CA PHE A 496 -1.80 -6.79 -11.40
C PHE A 496 -3.30 -7.09 -11.38
N ALA A 497 -3.98 -6.94 -10.24
CA ALA A 497 -5.43 -7.05 -10.15
C ALA A 497 -6.18 -6.02 -11.00
N MET A 498 -5.53 -4.91 -11.35
CA MET A 498 -6.10 -3.88 -12.22
C MET A 498 -6.06 -4.27 -13.70
N LEU A 499 -5.30 -5.31 -14.07
CA LEU A 499 -5.31 -5.88 -15.42
C LEU A 499 -6.56 -6.75 -15.64
N PRO A 500 -7.03 -6.89 -16.90
CA PRO A 500 -8.07 -7.85 -17.21
C PRO A 500 -7.54 -9.27 -17.02
N HIS A 501 -8.16 -10.04 -16.13
CA HIS A 501 -7.76 -11.43 -15.85
C HIS A 501 -8.92 -12.25 -15.32
N GLN A 502 -8.74 -13.56 -15.32
CA GLN A 502 -9.71 -14.53 -14.79
C GLN A 502 -9.06 -15.42 -13.71
N GLY A 503 -8.15 -14.84 -12.93
CA GLY A 503 -7.48 -15.47 -11.81
C GLY A 503 -5.95 -15.43 -11.90
N ILE A 504 -5.33 -16.08 -10.92
CA ILE A 504 -3.88 -16.25 -10.84
C ILE A 504 -3.60 -17.75 -11.00
N GLY A 505 -3.00 -18.12 -12.13
CA GLY A 505 -2.75 -19.53 -12.45
C GLY A 505 -1.48 -20.08 -11.83
N LEU A 506 -0.59 -19.21 -11.38
CA LEU A 506 0.61 -19.58 -10.64
C LEU A 506 0.97 -18.50 -9.63
N ALA A 507 0.82 -18.81 -8.35
CA ALA A 507 1.45 -18.06 -7.27
C ALA A 507 2.62 -18.89 -6.71
N ARG A 508 3.84 -18.34 -6.74
CA ARG A 508 5.06 -19.04 -6.31
C ARG A 508 5.40 -18.68 -4.87
N LEU A 509 5.45 -19.67 -3.99
CA LEU A 509 5.82 -19.45 -2.59
C LEU A 509 7.30 -19.14 -2.37
N GLU A 510 8.17 -19.56 -3.29
CA GLU A 510 9.61 -19.39 -3.17
C GLU A 510 10.01 -17.92 -3.01
N MET A 511 9.37 -17.01 -3.74
CA MET A 511 9.61 -15.57 -3.60
C MET A 511 9.25 -15.08 -2.20
N ILE A 512 8.09 -15.50 -1.69
CA ILE A 512 7.63 -15.12 -0.34
C ILE A 512 8.61 -15.65 0.71
N ILE A 513 8.98 -16.91 0.60
CA ILE A 513 9.90 -17.57 1.54
C ILE A 513 11.29 -16.91 1.47
N ALA A 514 11.83 -16.67 0.28
CA ALA A 514 13.16 -16.10 0.12
C ALA A 514 13.23 -14.63 0.55
N SER A 515 12.28 -13.80 0.14
CA SER A 515 12.33 -12.34 0.34
C SER A 515 11.71 -11.90 1.66
N HIS A 516 10.54 -12.43 2.01
CA HIS A 516 9.79 -11.97 3.17
C HIS A 516 10.11 -12.72 4.45
N ILE A 517 10.57 -13.97 4.34
CA ILE A 517 10.99 -14.79 5.48
C ILE A 517 12.52 -14.86 5.55
N GLY A 518 13.16 -15.36 4.51
CA GLY A 518 14.61 -15.43 4.37
C GLY A 518 15.30 -16.48 5.25
N VAL A 519 14.53 -17.30 5.97
CA VAL A 519 15.02 -18.31 6.93
C VAL A 519 14.52 -19.69 6.54
N HIS A 520 15.40 -20.69 6.62
CA HIS A 520 15.02 -22.08 6.41
C HIS A 520 14.00 -22.55 7.47
N PRO A 521 12.87 -23.17 7.09
CA PRO A 521 11.83 -23.53 8.05
C PRO A 521 12.32 -24.45 9.17
N LYS A 522 13.26 -25.34 8.92
CA LYS A 522 13.85 -26.19 9.96
C LYS A 522 14.71 -25.40 10.94
N ALA A 523 15.36 -24.31 10.52
CA ALA A 523 16.08 -23.44 11.44
C ALA A 523 15.15 -22.69 12.40
N LEU A 524 13.93 -22.42 11.98
CA LEU A 524 12.89 -21.82 12.86
C LEU A 524 12.29 -22.85 13.80
N LEU A 525 12.09 -24.08 13.35
CA LEU A 525 11.62 -25.20 14.18
C LEU A 525 12.64 -25.57 15.27
N ASP A 526 13.93 -25.55 14.94
CA ASP A 526 15.06 -25.80 15.84
C ASP A 526 15.81 -24.51 16.18
N TYR A 527 15.05 -23.44 16.53
CA TYR A 527 15.63 -22.13 16.83
C TYR A 527 16.64 -22.18 17.98
N ALA A 528 16.33 -22.91 19.05
CA ALA A 528 17.20 -23.05 20.21
C ALA A 528 18.53 -23.77 19.90
N GLY A 529 18.53 -24.65 18.91
CA GLY A 529 19.70 -25.40 18.45
C GLY A 529 20.61 -24.65 17.47
N GLN A 530 20.24 -23.42 17.07
CA GLN A 530 21.07 -22.60 16.19
C GLN A 530 22.25 -21.97 16.95
N ASP A 531 23.34 -21.68 16.25
CA ASP A 531 24.43 -20.87 16.78
C ASP A 531 24.00 -19.42 17.04
N ALA A 532 24.78 -18.68 17.84
CA ALA A 532 24.45 -17.32 18.24
C ALA A 532 24.34 -16.34 17.06
N ALA A 533 25.18 -16.49 16.03
CA ALA A 533 25.17 -15.62 14.86
C ALA A 533 23.90 -15.86 14.01
N THR A 534 23.56 -17.11 13.80
CA THR A 534 22.34 -17.50 13.09
C THR A 534 21.08 -17.04 13.84
N ARG A 535 21.03 -17.22 15.17
CA ARG A 535 19.91 -16.71 15.98
C ARG A 535 19.77 -15.20 15.88
N ALA A 536 20.86 -14.43 15.95
CA ALA A 536 20.79 -12.99 15.83
C ALA A 536 20.18 -12.54 14.48
N ARG A 537 20.54 -13.22 13.39
CA ARG A 537 19.95 -12.97 12.07
C ARG A 537 18.47 -13.34 11.99
N ILE A 538 18.06 -14.41 12.65
CA ILE A 538 16.65 -14.81 12.76
C ILE A 538 15.88 -13.78 13.57
N ASP A 539 16.41 -13.33 14.72
CA ASP A 539 15.79 -12.35 15.61
C ASP A 539 15.51 -11.02 14.88
N GLU A 540 16.49 -10.58 14.07
CA GLU A 540 16.31 -9.40 13.22
C GLU A 540 15.14 -9.56 12.26
N ARG A 541 15.04 -10.72 11.58
CA ARG A 541 13.97 -11.01 10.61
C ARG A 541 12.59 -11.13 11.26
N MET A 542 12.51 -11.70 12.45
CA MET A 542 11.25 -11.96 13.13
C MET A 542 10.79 -10.82 14.06
N THR A 543 11.48 -9.70 14.04
CA THR A 543 11.08 -8.54 14.85
C THR A 543 9.59 -8.20 14.64
N GLY A 544 8.84 -8.07 15.73
CA GLY A 544 7.39 -7.83 15.72
C GLY A 544 6.52 -9.09 15.76
N TYR A 545 7.11 -10.30 15.72
CA TYR A 545 6.39 -11.57 15.75
C TYR A 545 6.62 -12.32 17.08
N ALA A 546 5.62 -13.10 17.49
CA ALA A 546 5.59 -13.73 18.82
C ALA A 546 6.59 -14.90 18.96
N SER A 547 6.87 -15.63 17.89
CA SER A 547 7.77 -16.79 17.89
C SER A 547 8.31 -17.07 16.49
N PRO A 548 9.43 -17.83 16.38
CA PRO A 548 10.00 -18.21 15.09
C PRO A 548 9.01 -18.95 14.17
N VAL A 549 8.24 -19.88 14.71
CA VAL A 549 7.25 -20.65 13.95
C VAL A 549 6.09 -19.77 13.52
N GLU A 550 5.60 -18.92 14.41
CA GLU A 550 4.50 -18.01 14.07
C GLU A 550 4.94 -16.98 13.02
N PHE A 551 6.16 -16.49 13.09
CA PHE A 551 6.76 -15.64 12.06
C PHE A 551 6.66 -16.27 10.66
N TYR A 552 7.09 -17.54 10.52
CA TYR A 552 7.03 -18.25 9.25
C TYR A 552 5.59 -18.40 8.73
N VAL A 553 4.71 -18.95 9.58
CA VAL A 553 3.32 -19.22 9.21
C VAL A 553 2.57 -17.95 8.87
N GLN A 554 2.74 -16.90 9.65
CA GLN A 554 2.04 -15.64 9.45
C GLN A 554 2.53 -14.91 8.19
N ARG A 555 3.84 -14.81 8.00
CA ARG A 555 4.41 -14.17 6.79
C ARG A 555 4.01 -14.91 5.52
N LEU A 556 4.04 -16.24 5.54
CA LEU A 556 3.63 -17.03 4.40
C LEU A 556 2.13 -16.89 4.12
N ALA A 557 1.29 -16.94 5.16
CA ALA A 557 -0.15 -16.73 5.04
C ALA A 557 -0.48 -15.33 4.50
N GLU A 558 0.20 -14.28 4.96
CA GLU A 558 0.02 -12.92 4.46
C GLU A 558 0.33 -12.79 2.97
N GLY A 559 1.44 -13.38 2.51
CA GLY A 559 1.78 -13.37 1.09
C GLY A 559 0.76 -14.12 0.23
N ILE A 560 0.36 -15.31 0.65
CA ILE A 560 -0.68 -16.11 -0.02
C ILE A 560 -2.02 -15.34 -0.04
N ALA A 561 -2.42 -14.80 1.11
CA ALA A 561 -3.68 -14.08 1.24
C ALA A 561 -3.75 -12.83 0.36
N THR A 562 -2.66 -12.06 0.27
CA THR A 562 -2.58 -10.88 -0.58
C THR A 562 -2.78 -11.23 -2.06
N ILE A 563 -2.10 -12.27 -2.54
CA ILE A 563 -2.24 -12.76 -3.91
C ILE A 563 -3.67 -13.30 -4.15
N THR A 564 -4.20 -14.04 -3.19
CA THR A 564 -5.54 -14.64 -3.31
C THR A 564 -6.64 -13.57 -3.31
N ALA A 565 -6.53 -12.54 -2.46
CA ALA A 565 -7.44 -11.41 -2.44
C ALA A 565 -7.42 -10.63 -3.76
N ALA A 566 -6.22 -10.44 -4.34
CA ALA A 566 -6.07 -9.78 -5.64
C ALA A 566 -6.72 -10.55 -6.80
N ALA A 567 -6.79 -11.88 -6.70
CA ALA A 567 -7.44 -12.74 -7.70
C ALA A 567 -8.97 -12.78 -7.58
N ALA A 568 -9.53 -12.51 -6.41
CA ALA A 568 -10.96 -12.69 -6.13
C ALA A 568 -11.87 -11.90 -7.12
N PRO A 569 -13.01 -12.47 -7.53
CA PRO A 569 -13.60 -13.75 -7.11
C PRO A 569 -13.02 -15.00 -7.83
N HIS A 570 -12.05 -14.80 -8.70
CA HIS A 570 -11.41 -15.88 -9.46
C HIS A 570 -10.42 -16.67 -8.60
N PRO A 571 -10.05 -17.90 -9.01
CA PRO A 571 -9.10 -18.70 -8.26
C PRO A 571 -7.69 -18.12 -8.29
N ALA A 572 -6.97 -18.30 -7.20
CA ALA A 572 -5.52 -18.21 -7.12
C ALA A 572 -4.96 -19.62 -6.87
N ILE A 573 -4.17 -20.11 -7.82
CA ILE A 573 -3.54 -21.44 -7.72
C ILE A 573 -2.15 -21.25 -7.11
N VAL A 574 -2.04 -21.63 -5.85
CA VAL A 574 -0.84 -21.46 -5.04
C VAL A 574 0.01 -22.72 -5.13
N ARG A 575 1.15 -22.61 -5.79
CA ARG A 575 2.12 -23.70 -5.86
C ARG A 575 2.90 -23.77 -4.55
N LEU A 576 2.81 -24.89 -3.85
CA LEU A 576 3.62 -25.16 -2.66
C LEU A 576 5.11 -25.14 -3.03
N SER A 577 5.98 -24.92 -2.06
CA SER A 577 7.38 -24.63 -2.29
C SER A 577 8.09 -25.68 -3.13
N ASP A 578 8.84 -25.23 -4.13
CA ASP A 578 9.60 -26.06 -5.07
C ASP A 578 11.09 -25.66 -5.08
N PHE A 579 11.62 -25.35 -3.93
CA PHE A 579 13.05 -25.10 -3.80
C PHE A 579 13.86 -26.37 -4.05
N LYS A 580 14.94 -26.20 -4.77
CA LYS A 580 16.00 -27.20 -4.86
C LYS A 580 16.88 -27.15 -3.58
N SER A 581 17.64 -28.21 -3.31
CA SER A 581 18.48 -28.28 -2.11
C SER A 581 19.50 -27.12 -2.02
N ASN A 582 20.12 -26.73 -3.13
CA ASN A 582 21.04 -25.59 -3.18
C ASN A 582 20.33 -24.25 -2.91
N GLU A 583 19.09 -24.09 -3.31
CA GLU A 583 18.32 -22.87 -3.06
C GLU A 583 17.91 -22.77 -1.58
N TYR A 584 17.40 -23.86 -1.00
CA TYR A 584 17.11 -23.93 0.43
C TYR A 584 18.36 -23.74 1.29
N ALA A 585 19.51 -24.25 0.86
CA ALA A 585 20.78 -24.08 1.57
C ALA A 585 21.20 -22.60 1.72
N ASN A 586 20.79 -21.75 0.79
CA ASN A 586 21.10 -20.32 0.80
C ASN A 586 20.26 -19.50 1.81
N LEU A 587 19.14 -20.06 2.31
CA LEU A 587 18.36 -19.42 3.36
C LEU A 587 19.12 -19.45 4.68
N ILE A 588 18.81 -18.50 5.57
CA ILE A 588 19.45 -18.42 6.91
C ILE A 588 19.26 -19.77 7.62
N GLY A 589 20.38 -20.36 8.04
CA GLY A 589 20.43 -21.67 8.70
C GLY A 589 20.26 -22.88 7.76
N GLY A 590 20.06 -22.66 6.44
CA GLY A 590 19.71 -23.72 5.49
C GLY A 590 20.83 -24.73 5.23
N SER A 591 22.07 -24.28 5.17
CA SER A 591 23.23 -25.15 4.88
C SER A 591 23.40 -26.34 5.86
N ARG A 592 22.86 -26.21 7.07
CA ARG A 592 22.88 -27.27 8.10
C ARG A 592 21.93 -28.43 7.78
N TYR A 593 20.88 -28.18 7.00
CA TYR A 593 19.77 -29.13 6.81
C TYR A 593 19.69 -29.71 5.41
N GLU A 594 20.34 -29.06 4.43
CA GLU A 594 20.21 -29.47 3.04
C GLU A 594 21.34 -30.41 2.62
N PRO A 595 21.01 -31.47 1.87
CA PRO A 595 22.03 -32.36 1.30
C PRO A 595 22.77 -31.63 0.17
N HIS A 596 24.02 -31.98 -0.03
CA HIS A 596 24.75 -31.64 -1.25
C HIS A 596 24.38 -32.62 -2.35
N GLU A 597 23.79 -32.11 -3.44
CA GLU A 597 23.39 -32.91 -4.60
C GLU A 597 24.18 -32.46 -5.83
N GLU A 598 24.64 -33.39 -6.64
CA GLU A 598 25.34 -33.08 -7.91
C GLU A 598 24.40 -32.45 -8.95
N ASN A 599 23.13 -32.87 -8.94
CA ASN A 599 22.09 -32.33 -9.81
C ASN A 599 20.81 -32.01 -9.00
N PRO A 600 20.74 -30.86 -8.31
CA PRO A 600 19.58 -30.49 -7.52
C PRO A 600 18.27 -30.38 -8.33
N MET A 601 18.36 -30.14 -9.64
CA MET A 601 17.22 -30.05 -10.52
C MET A 601 16.42 -31.36 -10.58
N LEU A 602 17.10 -32.50 -10.52
CA LEU A 602 16.52 -33.84 -10.53
C LEU A 602 16.44 -34.48 -9.13
N GLY A 603 16.86 -33.76 -8.11
CA GLY A 603 17.06 -34.28 -6.77
C GLY A 603 15.86 -34.09 -5.84
N PHE A 604 16.15 -33.67 -4.61
CA PHE A 604 15.23 -33.52 -3.49
C PHE A 604 14.44 -32.23 -3.57
N ARG A 605 13.36 -32.24 -4.36
CA ARG A 605 12.48 -31.08 -4.59
C ARG A 605 11.00 -31.49 -4.72
N GLY A 606 10.09 -30.54 -4.52
CA GLY A 606 8.67 -30.71 -4.71
C GLY A 606 8.07 -31.81 -3.84
N ALA A 607 7.24 -32.63 -4.44
CA ALA A 607 6.49 -33.70 -3.77
C ALA A 607 7.35 -34.68 -2.96
N SER A 608 8.53 -35.04 -3.46
CA SER A 608 9.44 -35.94 -2.73
C SER A 608 9.89 -35.38 -1.38
N ARG A 609 10.04 -34.07 -1.30
CA ARG A 609 10.40 -33.37 -0.08
C ARG A 609 9.27 -33.41 0.95
N TYR A 610 8.04 -33.21 0.54
CA TYR A 610 6.87 -33.15 1.43
C TYR A 610 6.57 -34.48 2.13
N VAL A 611 6.84 -35.61 1.43
CA VAL A 611 6.60 -36.93 1.96
C VAL A 611 7.77 -37.48 2.78
N ASP A 612 8.95 -36.89 2.65
CA ASP A 612 10.15 -37.32 3.36
C ASP A 612 10.05 -37.00 4.86
N PRO A 613 10.33 -37.97 5.75
CA PRO A 613 10.29 -37.72 7.20
C PRO A 613 11.17 -36.57 7.67
N SER A 614 12.29 -36.31 7.00
CA SER A 614 13.22 -35.23 7.39
C SER A 614 12.68 -33.82 7.12
N PHE A 615 11.68 -33.66 6.26
CA PHE A 615 11.11 -32.36 5.91
C PHE A 615 9.64 -32.20 6.29
N ARG A 616 8.99 -33.25 6.73
CA ARG A 616 7.54 -33.28 7.00
C ARG A 616 7.09 -32.21 7.97
N ASP A 617 7.84 -31.96 9.05
CA ASP A 617 7.52 -30.94 10.03
C ASP A 617 7.64 -29.52 9.45
N ALA A 618 8.63 -29.27 8.60
CA ALA A 618 8.79 -28.02 7.89
C ALA A 618 7.65 -27.79 6.87
N PHE A 619 7.26 -28.84 6.14
CA PHE A 619 6.12 -28.78 5.23
C PHE A 619 4.79 -28.52 5.95
N ALA A 620 4.63 -29.03 7.16
CA ALA A 620 3.45 -28.74 7.98
C ALA A 620 3.26 -27.24 8.23
N LEU A 621 4.31 -26.42 8.24
CA LEU A 621 4.21 -24.96 8.37
C LEU A 621 3.58 -24.33 7.13
N GLU A 622 3.89 -24.81 5.93
CA GLU A 622 3.22 -24.36 4.71
C GLU A 622 1.72 -24.71 4.73
N CYS A 623 1.40 -25.94 5.14
CA CYS A 623 0.01 -26.37 5.28
C CYS A 623 -0.76 -25.52 6.29
N ARG A 624 -0.14 -25.16 7.42
CA ARG A 624 -0.75 -24.24 8.40
C ARG A 624 -1.02 -22.88 7.81
N ALA A 625 -0.11 -22.33 6.99
CA ALA A 625 -0.30 -21.05 6.32
C ALA A 625 -1.48 -21.10 5.35
N VAL A 626 -1.56 -22.11 4.49
CA VAL A 626 -2.68 -22.31 3.57
C VAL A 626 -4.01 -22.48 4.31
N LYS A 627 -4.02 -23.25 5.37
CA LYS A 627 -5.21 -23.44 6.20
C LYS A 627 -5.68 -22.14 6.83
N ARG A 628 -4.77 -21.33 7.38
CA ARG A 628 -5.06 -19.99 7.91
C ARG A 628 -5.71 -19.09 6.85
N VAL A 629 -5.17 -19.06 5.65
CA VAL A 629 -5.73 -18.26 4.54
C VAL A 629 -7.15 -18.70 4.21
N ARG A 630 -7.41 -19.99 4.12
CA ARG A 630 -8.73 -20.50 3.73
C ARG A 630 -9.76 -20.45 4.83
N GLU A 631 -9.39 -20.75 6.08
CA GLU A 631 -10.32 -20.92 7.20
C GLU A 631 -10.44 -19.63 8.04
N ASP A 632 -9.32 -19.16 8.58
CA ASP A 632 -9.31 -18.00 9.48
C ASP A 632 -9.55 -16.71 8.73
N MET A 633 -8.90 -16.56 7.56
CA MET A 633 -9.04 -15.38 6.71
C MET A 633 -10.19 -15.48 5.69
N GLY A 634 -10.76 -16.67 5.50
CA GLY A 634 -11.97 -16.87 4.68
C GLY A 634 -11.76 -16.78 3.16
N LEU A 635 -10.54 -16.89 2.67
CA LEU A 635 -10.21 -16.80 1.25
C LEU A 635 -10.31 -18.16 0.57
N LYS A 636 -11.55 -18.60 0.27
CA LYS A 636 -11.85 -19.93 -0.29
C LYS A 636 -11.44 -20.10 -1.76
N ASN A 637 -11.16 -19.03 -2.47
CA ASN A 637 -10.62 -19.06 -3.84
C ASN A 637 -9.12 -19.39 -3.92
N CYS A 638 -8.47 -19.66 -2.79
CA CYS A 638 -7.13 -20.24 -2.72
C CYS A 638 -7.18 -21.73 -3.05
N TRP A 639 -6.62 -22.11 -4.20
CA TRP A 639 -6.39 -23.50 -4.59
C TRP A 639 -4.92 -23.84 -4.35
N VAL A 640 -4.62 -25.13 -4.20
CA VAL A 640 -3.26 -25.62 -3.95
C VAL A 640 -2.74 -26.37 -5.16
N MET A 641 -1.47 -26.18 -5.48
CA MET A 641 -0.80 -26.91 -6.56
C MET A 641 0.45 -27.60 -6.05
N ILE A 642 0.58 -28.88 -6.40
CA ILE A 642 1.70 -29.73 -6.00
C ILE A 642 2.72 -29.77 -7.13
N PRO A 643 3.97 -29.33 -6.90
CA PRO A 643 5.04 -29.37 -7.90
C PRO A 643 5.75 -30.72 -7.92
N PHE A 644 6.28 -31.07 -9.06
CA PHE A 644 7.26 -32.11 -9.31
C PHE A 644 6.89 -33.49 -8.74
N VAL A 645 5.71 -33.98 -9.09
CA VAL A 645 5.23 -35.30 -8.73
C VAL A 645 5.71 -36.31 -9.75
N ARG A 646 6.58 -37.25 -9.38
CA ARG A 646 7.21 -38.18 -10.30
C ARG A 646 6.39 -39.43 -10.58
N THR A 647 5.74 -39.97 -9.54
CA THR A 647 5.02 -41.25 -9.60
C THR A 647 3.63 -41.14 -8.99
N LEU A 648 2.75 -42.08 -9.36
CA LEU A 648 1.40 -42.17 -8.80
C LEU A 648 1.44 -42.44 -7.28
N ASP A 649 2.39 -43.22 -6.81
CA ASP A 649 2.56 -43.50 -5.39
C ASP A 649 2.96 -42.21 -4.61
N GLU A 650 3.88 -41.46 -5.17
CA GLU A 650 4.26 -40.16 -4.60
C GLU A 650 3.06 -39.20 -4.55
N GLY A 651 2.26 -39.15 -5.61
CA GLY A 651 1.03 -38.37 -5.66
C GLY A 651 0.04 -38.75 -4.56
N ARG A 652 -0.20 -40.05 -4.32
CA ARG A 652 -1.06 -40.52 -3.22
C ARG A 652 -0.50 -40.11 -1.86
N LYS A 653 0.80 -40.31 -1.63
CA LYS A 653 1.47 -39.95 -0.37
C LYS A 653 1.38 -38.47 -0.07
N VAL A 654 1.53 -37.59 -1.08
CA VAL A 654 1.40 -36.14 -0.90
C VAL A 654 -0.04 -35.77 -0.49
N LEU A 655 -1.05 -36.36 -1.13
CA LEU A 655 -2.44 -36.11 -0.77
C LEU A 655 -2.74 -36.57 0.68
N ASP A 656 -2.16 -37.69 1.12
CA ASP A 656 -2.28 -38.17 2.49
C ASP A 656 -1.60 -37.21 3.48
N VAL A 657 -0.42 -36.67 3.15
CA VAL A 657 0.27 -35.68 3.99
C VAL A 657 -0.52 -34.39 4.09
N LEU A 658 -1.09 -33.90 2.98
CA LEU A 658 -1.98 -32.74 2.99
C LEU A 658 -3.19 -32.99 3.88
N ALA A 659 -3.87 -34.15 3.73
CA ALA A 659 -5.04 -34.47 4.52
C ALA A 659 -4.72 -34.57 6.02
N THR A 660 -3.57 -35.13 6.38
CA THR A 660 -3.07 -35.19 7.76
C THR A 660 -2.88 -33.80 8.36
N ASN A 661 -2.52 -32.81 7.53
CA ASN A 661 -2.37 -31.40 7.93
C ASN A 661 -3.68 -30.59 7.77
N GLY A 662 -4.81 -31.25 7.53
CA GLY A 662 -6.13 -30.60 7.43
C GLY A 662 -6.42 -29.94 6.09
N ILE A 663 -5.66 -30.26 5.05
CA ILE A 663 -5.89 -29.79 3.69
C ILE A 663 -6.42 -30.96 2.86
N ARG A 664 -7.75 -31.05 2.73
CA ARG A 664 -8.41 -32.15 2.03
C ARG A 664 -9.05 -31.71 0.72
N ARG A 665 -8.72 -32.41 -0.33
CA ARG A 665 -9.31 -32.23 -1.66
C ARG A 665 -10.83 -32.30 -1.60
N GLY A 666 -11.52 -31.30 -2.16
CA GLY A 666 -12.97 -31.21 -2.22
C GLY A 666 -13.64 -30.60 -0.99
N GLU A 667 -12.93 -30.50 0.16
CA GLU A 667 -13.47 -29.87 1.35
C GLU A 667 -13.54 -28.34 1.18
N ASP A 668 -14.70 -27.75 1.48
CA ASP A 668 -14.97 -26.33 1.27
C ASP A 668 -14.61 -25.81 -0.14
N GLY A 669 -14.79 -26.63 -1.15
CA GLY A 669 -14.48 -26.28 -2.54
C GLY A 669 -12.98 -26.25 -2.86
N LEU A 670 -12.12 -26.76 -1.98
CA LEU A 670 -10.69 -26.85 -2.24
C LEU A 670 -10.40 -27.76 -3.43
N LYS A 671 -9.69 -27.20 -4.41
CA LYS A 671 -9.09 -27.98 -5.50
C LYS A 671 -7.60 -28.14 -5.26
N VAL A 672 -7.12 -29.36 -5.45
CA VAL A 672 -5.70 -29.70 -5.45
C VAL A 672 -5.29 -30.00 -6.88
N ILE A 673 -4.55 -29.05 -7.44
CA ILE A 673 -4.02 -29.12 -8.80
C ILE A 673 -2.64 -29.76 -8.75
N MET A 674 -2.27 -30.51 -9.78
CA MET A 674 -0.92 -31.03 -9.95
C MET A 674 -0.20 -30.27 -11.06
N MET A 675 1.06 -29.87 -10.82
CA MET A 675 1.89 -29.36 -11.88
C MET A 675 2.31 -30.51 -12.80
N CYS A 676 1.90 -30.44 -14.06
CA CYS A 676 2.28 -31.41 -15.09
C CYS A 676 3.58 -30.93 -15.74
N GLU A 677 4.70 -31.41 -15.25
CA GLU A 677 6.03 -30.91 -15.62
C GLU A 677 7.10 -32.02 -15.75
N VAL A 678 6.77 -33.23 -15.37
CA VAL A 678 7.61 -34.42 -15.60
C VAL A 678 6.97 -35.23 -16.72
N PRO A 679 7.72 -35.78 -17.69
CA PRO A 679 7.16 -36.56 -18.81
C PRO A 679 6.24 -37.71 -18.37
N SER A 680 6.50 -38.34 -17.20
CA SER A 680 5.62 -39.37 -16.65
C SER A 680 4.20 -38.86 -16.37
N ASN A 681 4.04 -37.57 -16.09
CA ASN A 681 2.73 -36.95 -15.84
C ASN A 681 1.85 -36.93 -17.08
N ALA A 682 2.44 -36.71 -18.25
CA ALA A 682 1.73 -36.74 -19.52
C ALA A 682 1.45 -38.19 -19.98
N LEU A 683 2.40 -39.12 -19.77
CA LEU A 683 2.25 -40.50 -20.13
C LEU A 683 1.18 -41.26 -19.33
N LEU A 684 1.04 -40.93 -18.02
CA LEU A 684 0.05 -41.48 -17.10
C LEU A 684 -1.00 -40.43 -16.70
N ALA A 685 -1.37 -39.59 -17.66
CA ALA A 685 -2.23 -38.45 -17.34
C ALA A 685 -3.62 -38.85 -16.82
N ASP A 686 -4.22 -39.91 -17.38
CA ASP A 686 -5.53 -40.36 -16.91
C ASP A 686 -5.48 -40.80 -15.43
N GLU A 687 -4.44 -41.55 -15.04
CA GLU A 687 -4.26 -42.06 -13.68
C GLU A 687 -3.94 -40.92 -12.69
N PHE A 688 -3.08 -39.97 -13.04
CA PHE A 688 -2.81 -38.82 -12.20
C PHE A 688 -4.05 -37.95 -12.02
N LEU A 689 -4.85 -37.76 -13.05
CA LEU A 689 -6.08 -36.96 -13.00
C LEU A 689 -7.21 -37.65 -12.19
N ASP A 690 -7.11 -38.93 -11.89
CA ASP A 690 -7.97 -39.56 -10.88
C ASP A 690 -7.63 -39.09 -9.46
N LEU A 691 -6.35 -38.78 -9.22
CA LEU A 691 -5.86 -38.35 -7.91
C LEU A 691 -6.07 -36.85 -7.69
N PHE A 692 -5.90 -36.04 -8.71
CA PHE A 692 -5.91 -34.56 -8.65
C PHE A 692 -7.13 -33.94 -9.35
N ASP A 693 -7.44 -32.71 -9.03
CA ASP A 693 -8.58 -31.97 -9.60
C ASP A 693 -8.29 -31.35 -10.97
N GLY A 694 -7.05 -31.39 -11.38
CA GLY A 694 -6.61 -30.87 -12.66
C GLY A 694 -5.10 -30.76 -12.80
N TYR A 695 -4.71 -30.29 -13.97
CA TYR A 695 -3.32 -30.02 -14.35
C TYR A 695 -3.06 -28.52 -14.53
N SER A 696 -1.91 -28.08 -14.06
CA SER A 696 -1.25 -26.87 -14.54
C SER A 696 0.07 -27.28 -15.18
N ILE A 697 0.23 -27.05 -16.46
CA ILE A 697 1.41 -27.51 -17.21
C ILE A 697 2.58 -26.56 -16.90
N GLY A 698 3.66 -27.12 -16.37
CA GLY A 698 4.95 -26.45 -16.17
C GLY A 698 5.85 -26.71 -17.37
N SER A 699 5.65 -25.94 -18.45
CA SER A 699 6.31 -26.20 -19.74
C SER A 699 7.84 -26.09 -19.68
N ASN A 700 8.38 -25.27 -18.75
CA ASN A 700 9.82 -25.13 -18.60
C ASN A 700 10.51 -26.45 -18.21
N ASP A 701 10.07 -27.05 -17.10
CA ASP A 701 10.61 -28.32 -16.63
C ASP A 701 10.22 -29.45 -17.56
N MET A 702 9.01 -29.45 -18.12
CA MET A 702 8.59 -30.43 -19.12
C MET A 702 9.54 -30.44 -20.35
N THR A 703 9.89 -29.27 -20.87
CA THR A 703 10.81 -29.13 -22.00
C THR A 703 12.21 -29.60 -21.64
N GLN A 704 12.74 -29.14 -20.51
CA GLN A 704 14.04 -29.55 -20.02
C GLN A 704 14.17 -31.06 -19.87
N LEU A 705 13.17 -31.71 -19.27
CA LEU A 705 13.19 -33.15 -19.02
C LEU A 705 12.91 -33.99 -20.29
N THR A 706 12.08 -33.49 -21.20
CA THR A 706 11.78 -34.14 -22.46
C THR A 706 13.00 -34.16 -23.38
N LEU A 707 13.70 -33.02 -23.48
CA LEU A 707 14.85 -32.89 -24.34
C LEU A 707 16.16 -33.30 -23.67
N GLY A 708 16.14 -33.61 -22.35
CA GLY A 708 17.32 -34.05 -21.62
C GLY A 708 18.41 -32.97 -21.56
N LEU A 709 18.04 -31.70 -21.39
CA LEU A 709 18.96 -30.58 -21.35
C LEU A 709 18.79 -29.74 -20.06
N ASP A 710 19.85 -29.06 -19.67
CA ASP A 710 19.85 -28.07 -18.64
C ASP A 710 19.69 -26.67 -19.27
N ARG A 711 18.58 -25.99 -18.98
CA ARG A 711 18.27 -24.66 -19.52
C ARG A 711 19.21 -23.57 -18.99
N ASP A 712 19.86 -23.82 -17.85
CA ASP A 712 20.81 -22.88 -17.24
C ASP A 712 22.24 -23.06 -17.75
N SER A 713 22.48 -24.08 -18.57
CA SER A 713 23.78 -24.36 -19.20
C SER A 713 24.02 -23.43 -20.39
N SER A 714 25.04 -22.60 -20.31
CA SER A 714 25.43 -21.67 -21.39
C SER A 714 25.74 -22.36 -22.72
N ILE A 715 26.00 -23.65 -22.68
CA ILE A 715 26.39 -24.45 -23.88
C ILE A 715 25.17 -25.01 -24.63
N VAL A 716 24.19 -25.54 -23.91
CA VAL A 716 23.04 -26.24 -24.49
C VAL A 716 21.71 -25.50 -24.36
N ALA A 717 21.68 -24.36 -23.65
CA ALA A 717 20.45 -23.57 -23.44
C ALA A 717 19.80 -23.12 -24.77
N ASN A 718 20.58 -22.97 -25.83
CA ASN A 718 20.08 -22.64 -27.17
C ASN A 718 19.21 -23.74 -27.80
N LEU A 719 19.25 -24.97 -27.29
CA LEU A 719 18.41 -26.07 -27.72
C LEU A 719 17.05 -26.10 -27.00
N PHE A 720 16.89 -25.25 -25.98
CA PHE A 720 15.64 -25.13 -25.22
C PHE A 720 14.58 -24.43 -26.07
N ASP A 721 13.56 -25.15 -26.48
CA ASP A 721 12.40 -24.60 -27.18
C ASP A 721 11.13 -25.34 -26.74
N GLU A 722 10.23 -24.64 -26.07
CA GLU A 722 8.94 -25.18 -25.60
C GLU A 722 8.01 -25.54 -26.77
N ARG A 723 8.32 -25.11 -27.99
CA ARG A 723 7.60 -25.46 -29.23
C ARG A 723 8.09 -26.71 -29.92
N ASP A 724 9.12 -27.37 -29.39
CA ASP A 724 9.62 -28.62 -29.94
C ASP A 724 8.47 -29.64 -30.11
N PRO A 725 8.44 -30.40 -31.26
CA PRO A 725 7.39 -31.36 -31.51
C PRO A 725 7.23 -32.45 -30.44
N ALA A 726 8.31 -32.89 -29.79
CA ALA A 726 8.25 -33.87 -28.72
C ALA A 726 7.58 -33.29 -27.48
N VAL A 727 7.90 -32.02 -27.15
CA VAL A 727 7.28 -31.28 -26.04
C VAL A 727 5.78 -31.07 -26.33
N LYS A 728 5.43 -30.54 -27.52
CA LYS A 728 4.03 -30.35 -27.92
C LYS A 728 3.22 -31.64 -27.84
N LYS A 729 3.81 -32.78 -28.18
CA LYS A 729 3.13 -34.08 -28.09
C LYS A 729 2.75 -34.41 -26.63
N LEU A 730 3.66 -34.22 -25.71
CA LEU A 730 3.37 -34.42 -24.28
C LEU A 730 2.34 -33.44 -23.76
N LEU A 731 2.43 -32.15 -24.14
CA LEU A 731 1.43 -31.13 -23.77
C LEU A 731 0.04 -31.53 -24.30
N SER A 732 -0.06 -31.96 -25.54
CA SER A 732 -1.33 -32.40 -26.14
C SER A 732 -1.89 -33.62 -25.41
N MET A 733 -1.08 -34.60 -25.03
CA MET A 733 -1.52 -35.79 -24.27
C MET A 733 -2.15 -35.35 -22.92
N ALA A 734 -1.49 -34.44 -22.20
CA ALA A 734 -1.99 -33.91 -20.93
C ALA A 734 -3.32 -33.15 -21.09
N ILE A 735 -3.40 -32.25 -22.07
CA ILE A 735 -4.61 -31.47 -22.37
C ILE A 735 -5.77 -32.40 -22.74
N GLN A 736 -5.57 -33.34 -23.65
CA GLN A 736 -6.63 -34.22 -24.11
C GLN A 736 -7.11 -35.18 -23.00
N ALA A 737 -6.22 -35.65 -22.13
CA ALA A 737 -6.60 -36.47 -20.97
C ALA A 737 -7.48 -35.69 -20.01
N ALA A 738 -7.09 -34.45 -19.67
CA ALA A 738 -7.88 -33.60 -18.77
C ALA A 738 -9.26 -33.28 -19.36
N ARG A 739 -9.35 -33.01 -20.66
CA ARG A 739 -10.61 -32.75 -21.34
C ARG A 739 -11.53 -33.98 -21.30
N ARG A 740 -11.01 -35.17 -21.62
CA ARG A 740 -11.81 -36.44 -21.56
C ARG A 740 -12.37 -36.69 -20.16
N LYS A 741 -11.62 -36.32 -19.11
CA LYS A 741 -12.02 -36.53 -17.72
C LYS A 741 -12.83 -35.37 -17.14
N GLY A 742 -13.05 -34.31 -17.89
CA GLY A 742 -13.73 -33.08 -17.39
C GLY A 742 -12.97 -32.42 -16.25
N LYS A 743 -11.63 -32.50 -16.25
CA LYS A 743 -10.74 -31.89 -15.27
C LYS A 743 -10.15 -30.58 -15.78
N TYR A 744 -9.83 -29.69 -14.84
CA TYR A 744 -9.12 -28.47 -15.18
C TYR A 744 -7.78 -28.73 -15.86
N VAL A 745 -7.45 -27.96 -16.89
CA VAL A 745 -6.11 -27.92 -17.49
C VAL A 745 -5.74 -26.51 -17.89
N GLY A 746 -4.64 -26.03 -17.32
CA GLY A 746 -4.01 -24.77 -17.65
C GLY A 746 -2.53 -24.93 -17.91
N ILE A 747 -1.88 -23.88 -18.37
CA ILE A 747 -0.43 -23.77 -18.51
C ILE A 747 0.07 -22.55 -17.76
N CYS A 748 1.19 -22.68 -17.08
CA CYS A 748 1.80 -21.60 -16.30
C CYS A 748 3.31 -21.42 -16.56
N GLY A 749 3.88 -22.12 -17.51
CA GLY A 749 5.25 -21.91 -17.97
C GLY A 749 5.42 -20.61 -18.73
N GLN A 750 6.66 -20.29 -19.11
CA GLN A 750 7.00 -19.04 -19.81
C GLN A 750 6.57 -19.07 -21.30
N GLY A 751 6.45 -20.24 -21.87
CA GLY A 751 6.24 -20.42 -23.30
C GLY A 751 5.15 -19.56 -23.93
N PRO A 752 3.92 -19.50 -23.37
CA PRO A 752 2.86 -18.66 -23.95
C PRO A 752 3.13 -17.16 -23.86
N SER A 753 3.92 -16.71 -22.88
CA SER A 753 4.35 -15.31 -22.77
C SER A 753 5.43 -14.98 -23.80
N ASP A 754 6.40 -15.88 -23.98
CA ASP A 754 7.56 -15.66 -24.84
C ASP A 754 7.25 -15.97 -26.32
N HIS A 755 6.34 -16.92 -26.55
CA HIS A 755 6.00 -17.42 -27.89
C HIS A 755 4.49 -17.31 -28.15
N PRO A 756 4.04 -16.23 -28.78
CA PRO A 756 2.62 -16.04 -29.07
C PRO A 756 1.99 -17.09 -29.97
N ASP A 757 2.76 -17.72 -30.83
CA ASP A 757 2.33 -18.84 -31.66
C ASP A 757 2.01 -20.10 -30.82
N LEU A 758 2.75 -20.33 -29.75
CA LEU A 758 2.46 -21.40 -28.81
C LEU A 758 1.11 -21.16 -28.09
N ALA A 759 0.82 -19.90 -27.70
CA ALA A 759 -0.47 -19.58 -27.08
C ALA A 759 -1.65 -19.86 -28.03
N VAL A 760 -1.52 -19.54 -29.31
CA VAL A 760 -2.52 -19.85 -30.33
C VAL A 760 -2.68 -21.38 -30.53
N TRP A 761 -1.61 -22.11 -30.55
CA TRP A 761 -1.64 -23.59 -30.65
C TRP A 761 -2.35 -24.21 -29.42
N LEU A 762 -2.09 -23.73 -28.22
CA LEU A 762 -2.76 -24.18 -26.99
C LEU A 762 -4.27 -23.93 -27.04
N LEU A 763 -4.69 -22.79 -27.58
CA LEU A 763 -6.12 -22.50 -27.82
C LEU A 763 -6.75 -23.55 -28.75
N GLN A 764 -6.03 -23.94 -29.82
CA GLN A 764 -6.51 -24.94 -30.77
C GLN A 764 -6.57 -26.34 -30.15
N GLU A 765 -5.64 -26.67 -29.26
CA GLU A 765 -5.65 -27.92 -28.49
C GLU A 765 -6.80 -27.98 -27.47
N GLY A 766 -7.45 -26.85 -27.19
CA GLY A 766 -8.58 -26.74 -26.27
C GLY A 766 -8.19 -26.67 -24.81
N ILE A 767 -7.06 -26.05 -24.49
CA ILE A 767 -6.67 -25.76 -23.11
C ILE A 767 -7.68 -24.83 -22.45
N GLU A 768 -7.94 -24.99 -21.14
CA GLU A 768 -8.93 -24.20 -20.41
C GLU A 768 -8.39 -22.81 -20.04
N SER A 769 -7.13 -22.74 -19.61
CA SER A 769 -6.50 -21.48 -19.21
C SER A 769 -5.06 -21.36 -19.66
N VAL A 770 -4.64 -20.10 -19.87
CA VAL A 770 -3.25 -19.72 -20.09
C VAL A 770 -2.86 -18.69 -19.03
N SER A 771 -1.87 -19.01 -18.22
CA SER A 771 -1.35 -18.11 -17.22
C SER A 771 -0.10 -17.41 -17.73
N LEU A 772 -0.12 -16.09 -17.74
CA LEU A 772 0.84 -15.23 -18.41
C LEU A 772 1.59 -14.35 -17.41
N ASN A 773 2.78 -13.92 -17.80
CA ASN A 773 3.41 -12.81 -17.10
C ASN A 773 2.54 -11.55 -17.27
N PRO A 774 2.40 -10.72 -16.23
CA PRO A 774 1.49 -9.57 -16.26
C PRO A 774 1.73 -8.59 -17.42
N ASP A 775 2.96 -8.44 -17.87
CA ASP A 775 3.37 -7.58 -18.99
C ASP A 775 2.87 -8.09 -20.36
N THR A 776 2.60 -9.38 -20.49
CA THR A 776 2.16 -9.99 -21.76
C THR A 776 0.65 -10.25 -21.82
N VAL A 777 -0.09 -10.01 -20.75
CA VAL A 777 -1.53 -10.33 -20.64
C VAL A 777 -2.35 -9.70 -21.75
N VAL A 778 -2.24 -8.40 -21.94
CA VAL A 778 -3.09 -7.67 -22.88
C VAL A 778 -2.78 -8.03 -24.33
N ASP A 779 -1.50 -8.07 -24.69
CA ASP A 779 -1.08 -8.40 -26.06
C ASP A 779 -1.47 -9.83 -26.43
N THR A 780 -1.28 -10.78 -25.52
CA THR A 780 -1.67 -12.17 -25.73
C THR A 780 -3.18 -12.32 -25.82
N TRP A 781 -3.93 -11.61 -24.96
CA TRP A 781 -5.39 -11.59 -25.00
C TRP A 781 -5.92 -11.13 -26.38
N LEU A 782 -5.45 -9.99 -26.86
CA LEU A 782 -5.84 -9.46 -28.17
C LEU A 782 -5.50 -10.41 -29.31
N ARG A 783 -4.33 -11.04 -29.26
CA ARG A 783 -3.86 -12.01 -30.25
C ARG A 783 -4.71 -13.27 -30.27
N LEU A 784 -5.04 -13.82 -29.11
CA LEU A 784 -5.89 -15.01 -28.99
C LEU A 784 -7.34 -14.72 -29.45
N ALA A 785 -7.88 -13.56 -29.11
CA ALA A 785 -9.19 -13.12 -29.58
C ALA A 785 -9.25 -13.02 -31.12
N LYS A 786 -8.21 -12.46 -31.74
CA LYS A 786 -8.06 -12.37 -33.20
C LYS A 786 -7.94 -13.76 -33.83
N ALA A 787 -7.14 -14.63 -33.23
CA ALA A 787 -6.96 -16.01 -33.72
C ALA A 787 -8.28 -16.79 -33.72
N ARG A 788 -9.09 -16.65 -32.67
CA ARG A 788 -10.42 -17.27 -32.60
C ARG A 788 -11.40 -16.70 -33.64
N ALA A 789 -11.38 -15.40 -33.86
CA ALA A 789 -12.22 -14.75 -34.88
C ALA A 789 -11.90 -15.25 -36.29
N ASN A 790 -10.59 -15.45 -36.59
CA ASN A 790 -10.12 -15.93 -37.89
C ASN A 790 -10.27 -17.46 -38.08
N GLY A 791 -10.31 -18.22 -36.97
CA GLY A 791 -10.47 -19.68 -36.95
C GLY A 791 -11.91 -20.17 -36.81
N GLY A 792 -12.87 -19.26 -36.74
CA GLY A 792 -14.30 -19.54 -36.49
C GLY A 792 -15.06 -20.29 -37.58
N THR A 793 -14.39 -21.05 -38.42
CA THR A 793 -14.99 -21.92 -39.47
C THR A 793 -14.51 -23.36 -39.43
N LYS A 794 -14.17 -23.89 -38.25
CA LYS A 794 -14.12 -25.38 -38.07
C LYS A 794 -14.73 -25.74 -36.73
N ALA A 795 -16.04 -26.03 -36.76
CA ALA A 795 -16.74 -26.77 -35.73
C ALA A 795 -16.27 -28.22 -35.67
#